data_c66b688f966f7a9e7f58e2cb23ffdc86
#
_entry.id   c66b688f966f7a9e7f58e2cb23ffdc86
#
_cell.length_a   1.000
_cell.length_b   1.000
_cell.length_c   1.000
_cell.angle_alpha   90.00
_cell.angle_beta   90.00
_cell.angle_gamma   90.00
#
_symmetry.space_group_name_H-M   'P 1'
#
loop_
_entity.id
_entity.type
_entity.pdbx_description
1 polymer ?
#
loop_
_entity_poly.entity_id
_entity_poly.type
_entity_poly.pdbx_seq_one_letter_code
_entity_poly.pdbx_strand_id
1 'polypeptide(L)'
;MELFDLNIHFPVTDPTWIFFLVLIIILFAPMILGRLRIPHIIGMILAGVVVGKYGFNILERDSSFELFGKVGLYYIMFLAGLEMDMDDFKKNRTKGLIFGMFTFLIPMGLGIWSSMSMLDYGFLTSVLLASMYASHTLIAYPIISRYGLSRQRTVSITIGGTAVTVVLALMVLAVIGGMYKGEDVGGLFWVLLVAKVVLLFGLIIFLMPRISRWFFRTYEDAVMQFIFVLAMVFLGGGLMELVGMDGILGAFLAGLVLNRFVPHVSPLMNRLEFVGNALFIPYFLIGVGMIIDVRCLFTEGEALKVAVVMTVVATFSKWLAAWITQKIYGMKKVEGSLIFGLSNAQAAATLAAVLIGHGIIMENGERLLNDDVLNGTVVMILFTCIISSVVTERAARKMVTQENLMEGSEGKEQERILIPVANPETIEGLVGMALMMRHPKQKESLVALSVINDNNTSETKELIGKRNLERTAMIAAAADASVKTVLRYDLNIAQGIIHTQKEYAVTDIVIGLHRKTNLMDSFFGTMTENLLKGTNRQIMIAKLLMPVNTLRRIVVAVPDKAEYEKGFLKWMTQLCRMGKQLGCRVHFFATEDTLKHLRALTEKQEANTFTEFSLLEEWDDLLLLTGQVNYDHLFVVVSSRKGSISYQTSFERLPSQISKYFANNSLLIVYPDQLGDDPQEIVSFSDPRGQSETRVYDNVGKWFYKWFKKGDERN
;
A
#
# COMPACT_ATOMS: atom_id res chain seq x y z
N MET A 1 4.06 -2.24 -53.47
CA MET A 1 3.70 -3.18 -52.43
C MET A 1 4.85 -3.29 -51.44
N GLU A 2 5.27 -2.11 -50.90
CA GLU A 2 6.45 -1.93 -50.02
C GLU A 2 6.00 -1.15 -48.76
N LEU A 3 4.93 -1.60 -48.14
CA LEU A 3 4.30 -0.78 -47.08
C LEU A 3 4.61 -1.26 -45.64
N PHE A 4 5.40 -2.31 -45.43
CA PHE A 4 5.79 -2.79 -44.09
C PHE A 4 7.16 -3.50 -44.13
N ASP A 5 8.23 -2.84 -44.56
CA ASP A 5 9.58 -3.27 -44.18
C ASP A 5 9.85 -2.81 -42.73
N LEU A 6 9.22 -3.50 -41.79
CA LEU A 6 9.53 -3.37 -40.37
C LEU A 6 10.84 -4.11 -40.09
N ASN A 7 11.96 -3.53 -40.52
CA ASN A 7 13.29 -3.95 -40.07
C ASN A 7 13.46 -3.53 -38.58
N ILE A 8 12.80 -4.25 -37.70
CA ILE A 8 13.01 -4.09 -36.25
C ILE A 8 14.33 -4.80 -35.92
N HIS A 9 15.40 -4.01 -35.84
CA HIS A 9 16.68 -4.49 -35.33
C HIS A 9 16.62 -4.56 -33.79
N PHE A 10 16.97 -5.70 -33.24
CA PHE A 10 17.15 -5.84 -31.78
C PHE A 10 18.64 -5.64 -31.44
N PRO A 11 18.96 -4.94 -30.32
CA PRO A 11 18.05 -4.26 -29.41
C PRO A 11 17.40 -3.02 -30.02
N VAL A 12 16.18 -2.73 -29.58
CA VAL A 12 15.47 -1.50 -29.97
C VAL A 12 16.18 -0.30 -29.36
N THR A 13 16.61 0.63 -30.21
CA THR A 13 17.38 1.83 -29.82
C THR A 13 16.56 3.12 -29.92
N ASP A 14 15.45 3.10 -30.67
CA ASP A 14 14.60 4.28 -30.81
C ASP A 14 13.85 4.57 -29.49
N PRO A 15 13.99 5.79 -28.91
CA PRO A 15 13.38 6.15 -27.62
C PRO A 15 11.86 5.99 -27.59
N THR A 16 11.17 6.21 -28.72
CA THR A 16 9.71 6.10 -28.81
C THR A 16 9.28 4.65 -28.63
N TRP A 17 9.95 3.73 -29.31
CA TRP A 17 9.70 2.30 -29.22
C TRP A 17 10.13 1.74 -27.87
N ILE A 18 11.25 2.20 -27.30
CA ILE A 18 11.67 1.85 -25.94
C ILE A 18 10.56 2.25 -24.94
N PHE A 19 10.09 3.50 -25.01
CA PHE A 19 9.02 3.99 -24.13
C PHE A 19 7.74 3.18 -24.28
N PHE A 20 7.31 2.90 -25.52
CA PHE A 20 6.13 2.07 -25.80
C PHE A 20 6.27 0.66 -25.21
N LEU A 21 7.40 -0.01 -25.43
CA LEU A 21 7.65 -1.35 -24.93
C LEU A 21 7.68 -1.39 -23.39
N VAL A 22 8.29 -0.39 -22.75
CA VAL A 22 8.27 -0.27 -21.29
C VAL A 22 6.85 -0.09 -20.77
N LEU A 23 6.02 0.73 -21.41
CA LEU A 23 4.60 0.85 -21.02
C LEU A 23 3.84 -0.46 -21.17
N ILE A 24 4.11 -1.22 -22.23
CA ILE A 24 3.53 -2.57 -22.42
C ILE A 24 4.00 -3.52 -21.32
N ILE A 25 5.28 -3.48 -20.94
CA ILE A 25 5.80 -4.28 -19.84
C ILE A 25 5.14 -3.89 -18.51
N ILE A 26 5.03 -2.59 -18.23
CA ILE A 26 4.36 -2.06 -17.05
C ILE A 26 2.90 -2.56 -16.96
N LEU A 27 2.24 -2.65 -18.11
CA LEU A 27 0.85 -3.10 -18.20
C LEU A 27 0.72 -4.62 -18.03
N PHE A 28 1.52 -5.41 -18.74
CA PHE A 28 1.33 -6.85 -18.86
C PHE A 28 2.15 -7.69 -17.88
N ALA A 29 3.34 -7.26 -17.45
CA ALA A 29 4.18 -8.05 -16.56
C ALA A 29 3.50 -8.36 -15.21
N PRO A 30 2.85 -7.39 -14.53
CA PRO A 30 2.09 -7.70 -13.33
C PRO A 30 0.92 -8.65 -13.56
N MET A 31 0.26 -8.55 -14.71
CA MET A 31 -0.87 -9.39 -15.07
C MET A 31 -0.46 -10.86 -15.22
N ILE A 32 0.66 -11.11 -15.91
CA ILE A 32 1.17 -12.45 -16.18
C ILE A 32 1.70 -13.08 -14.88
N LEU A 33 2.54 -12.33 -14.16
CA LEU A 33 3.23 -12.81 -12.96
C LEU A 33 2.34 -12.82 -11.71
N GLY A 34 1.30 -11.99 -11.68
CA GLY A 34 0.27 -12.02 -10.65
C GLY A 34 -0.48 -13.36 -10.60
N ARG A 35 -0.70 -14.03 -11.75
CA ARG A 35 -1.26 -15.40 -11.81
C ARG A 35 -0.36 -16.43 -11.13
N LEU A 36 0.94 -16.19 -11.12
CA LEU A 36 1.93 -17.03 -10.43
C LEU A 36 2.09 -16.67 -8.96
N ARG A 37 1.25 -15.76 -8.42
CA ARG A 37 1.33 -15.20 -7.05
C ARG A 37 2.67 -14.53 -6.75
N ILE A 38 3.34 -14.01 -7.78
CA ILE A 38 4.58 -13.27 -7.64
C ILE A 38 4.25 -11.81 -7.32
N PRO A 39 4.82 -11.21 -6.26
CA PRO A 39 4.61 -9.81 -5.95
C PRO A 39 4.96 -8.91 -7.13
N HIS A 40 4.16 -7.88 -7.35
CA HIS A 40 4.26 -6.94 -8.47
C HIS A 40 5.67 -6.36 -8.70
N ILE A 41 6.34 -5.97 -7.61
CA ILE A 41 7.70 -5.41 -7.65
C ILE A 41 8.69 -6.42 -8.24
N ILE A 42 8.62 -7.68 -7.81
CA ILE A 42 9.45 -8.77 -8.35
C ILE A 42 9.13 -9.00 -9.83
N GLY A 43 7.84 -8.94 -10.18
CA GLY A 43 7.38 -9.08 -11.56
C GLY A 43 8.01 -8.08 -12.51
N MET A 44 8.14 -6.83 -12.09
CA MET A 44 8.79 -5.78 -12.90
C MET A 44 10.30 -6.03 -13.05
N ILE A 45 10.98 -6.44 -11.99
CA ILE A 45 12.41 -6.77 -12.05
C ILE A 45 12.64 -7.97 -12.98
N LEU A 46 11.85 -9.03 -12.85
CA LEU A 46 11.95 -10.21 -13.73
C LEU A 46 11.65 -9.87 -15.18
N ALA A 47 10.66 -9.02 -15.45
CA ALA A 47 10.42 -8.54 -16.81
C ALA A 47 11.64 -7.78 -17.37
N GLY A 48 12.29 -6.95 -16.54
CA GLY A 48 13.56 -6.29 -16.89
C GLY A 48 14.67 -7.27 -17.24
N VAL A 49 14.83 -8.37 -16.47
CA VAL A 49 15.78 -9.45 -16.77
C VAL A 49 15.51 -10.06 -18.15
N VAL A 50 14.24 -10.30 -18.46
CA VAL A 50 13.86 -10.92 -19.75
C VAL A 50 14.14 -10.01 -20.94
N VAL A 51 13.84 -8.71 -20.85
CA VAL A 51 13.97 -7.78 -21.97
C VAL A 51 15.36 -7.13 -22.09
N GLY A 52 16.16 -7.21 -21.03
CA GLY A 52 17.49 -6.62 -20.95
C GLY A 52 18.54 -7.33 -21.80
N LYS A 53 19.74 -6.74 -21.83
CA LYS A 53 20.90 -7.19 -22.63
C LYS A 53 21.25 -8.65 -22.41
N TYR A 54 21.12 -9.16 -21.20
CA TYR A 54 21.48 -10.52 -20.81
C TYR A 54 20.31 -11.51 -20.91
N GLY A 55 19.09 -11.02 -21.17
CA GLY A 55 17.92 -11.85 -21.51
C GLY A 55 17.78 -12.01 -23.01
N PHE A 56 16.64 -11.61 -23.57
CA PHE A 56 16.38 -11.62 -25.01
C PHE A 56 16.96 -10.44 -25.78
N ASN A 57 17.62 -9.50 -25.08
CA ASN A 57 18.20 -8.29 -25.66
C ASN A 57 17.21 -7.50 -26.54
N ILE A 58 16.00 -7.30 -26.02
CA ILE A 58 14.91 -6.60 -26.73
C ILE A 58 15.09 -5.09 -26.64
N LEU A 59 15.47 -4.59 -25.44
CA LEU A 59 15.58 -3.17 -25.14
C LEU A 59 17.03 -2.81 -24.85
N GLU A 60 17.47 -1.69 -25.42
CA GLU A 60 18.71 -1.04 -25.01
C GLU A 60 18.46 -0.11 -23.80
N ARG A 61 19.41 -0.11 -22.87
CA ARG A 61 19.44 0.84 -21.76
C ARG A 61 20.16 2.11 -22.20
N ASP A 62 19.44 2.98 -22.88
CA ASP A 62 19.92 4.28 -23.33
C ASP A 62 19.92 5.33 -22.18
N SER A 63 20.44 6.53 -22.47
CA SER A 63 20.48 7.64 -21.51
C SER A 63 19.08 8.08 -21.06
N SER A 64 18.06 7.94 -21.90
CA SER A 64 16.68 8.26 -21.56
C SER A 64 16.14 7.27 -20.53
N PHE A 65 16.44 5.97 -20.73
CA PHE A 65 16.07 4.93 -19.78
C PHE A 65 16.74 5.12 -18.42
N GLU A 66 18.02 5.50 -18.43
CA GLU A 66 18.75 5.80 -17.18
C GLU A 66 18.17 6.98 -16.43
N LEU A 67 17.78 8.05 -17.16
CA LEU A 67 17.12 9.21 -16.56
C LEU A 67 15.82 8.83 -15.87
N PHE A 68 14.91 8.13 -16.56
CA PHE A 68 13.63 7.70 -15.95
C PHE A 68 13.84 6.73 -14.78
N GLY A 69 14.81 5.85 -14.87
CA GLY A 69 15.19 4.94 -13.79
C GLY A 69 15.69 5.70 -12.56
N LYS A 70 16.55 6.70 -12.75
CA LYS A 70 17.06 7.57 -11.68
C LYS A 70 15.93 8.40 -11.04
N VAL A 71 15.04 8.95 -11.87
CA VAL A 71 13.83 9.63 -11.41
C VAL A 71 12.98 8.71 -10.55
N GLY A 72 12.75 7.47 -10.97
CA GLY A 72 11.96 6.48 -10.23
C GLY A 72 12.56 6.15 -8.86
N LEU A 73 13.89 6.02 -8.79
CA LEU A 73 14.60 5.79 -7.55
C LEU A 73 14.44 6.97 -6.57
N TYR A 74 14.61 8.20 -7.06
CA TYR A 74 14.40 9.40 -6.25
C TYR A 74 12.95 9.51 -5.77
N TYR A 75 12.02 9.13 -6.64
CA TYR A 75 10.60 9.12 -6.32
C TYR A 75 10.24 8.18 -5.17
N ILE A 76 10.77 6.95 -5.15
CA ILE A 76 10.55 6.01 -4.04
C ILE A 76 11.00 6.63 -2.73
N MET A 77 12.18 7.21 -2.70
CA MET A 77 12.75 7.77 -1.47
C MET A 77 12.05 9.06 -1.05
N PHE A 78 11.66 9.88 -2.02
CA PHE A 78 10.86 11.06 -1.77
C PHE A 78 9.49 10.73 -1.16
N LEU A 79 8.75 9.77 -1.75
CA LEU A 79 7.48 9.33 -1.20
C LEU A 79 7.64 8.75 0.20
N ALA A 80 8.67 7.93 0.44
CA ALA A 80 8.97 7.42 1.78
C ALA A 80 9.19 8.54 2.81
N GLY A 81 9.89 9.62 2.42
CA GLY A 81 10.06 10.81 3.26
C GLY A 81 8.76 11.61 3.47
N LEU A 82 7.94 11.69 2.41
CA LEU A 82 6.68 12.42 2.43
C LEU A 82 5.59 11.73 3.25
N GLU A 83 5.53 10.40 3.21
CA GLU A 83 4.55 9.58 3.95
C GLU A 83 4.95 9.34 5.42
N MET A 84 6.18 9.69 5.83
CA MET A 84 6.66 9.43 7.17
C MET A 84 5.91 10.24 8.22
N ASP A 85 5.47 9.57 9.29
CA ASP A 85 4.96 10.27 10.48
C ASP A 85 6.12 10.94 11.24
N MET A 86 6.15 12.29 11.18
CA MET A 86 7.23 13.09 11.77
C MET A 86 7.24 13.04 13.30
N ASP A 87 6.10 12.82 13.94
CA ASP A 87 6.01 12.75 15.39
C ASP A 87 6.49 11.38 15.89
N ASP A 88 6.13 10.32 15.20
CA ASP A 88 6.65 8.98 15.48
C ASP A 88 8.13 8.86 15.15
N PHE A 89 8.60 9.51 14.08
CA PHE A 89 10.02 9.58 13.77
C PHE A 89 10.81 10.28 14.88
N LYS A 90 10.34 11.43 15.37
CA LYS A 90 10.98 12.14 16.50
C LYS A 90 11.02 11.29 17.76
N LYS A 91 9.92 10.59 18.09
CA LYS A 91 9.84 9.69 19.25
C LYS A 91 10.80 8.50 19.14
N ASN A 92 11.00 7.96 17.94
CA ASN A 92 11.78 6.75 17.69
C ASN A 92 13.19 7.01 17.12
N ARG A 93 13.62 8.28 16.99
CA ARG A 93 14.93 8.64 16.38
C ARG A 93 16.12 7.89 16.95
N THR A 94 16.18 7.74 18.27
CA THR A 94 17.28 7.01 18.94
C THR A 94 17.27 5.53 18.57
N LYS A 95 16.08 4.92 18.46
CA LYS A 95 15.95 3.51 18.07
C LYS A 95 16.32 3.31 16.60
N GLY A 96 15.92 4.25 15.73
CA GLY A 96 16.32 4.27 14.32
C GLY A 96 17.85 4.41 14.16
N LEU A 97 18.47 5.31 14.93
CA LEU A 97 19.94 5.47 14.93
C LEU A 97 20.65 4.18 15.38
N ILE A 98 20.20 3.57 16.49
CA ILE A 98 20.81 2.33 17.01
C ILE A 98 20.62 1.18 16.03
N PHE A 99 19.42 1.03 15.43
CA PHE A 99 19.19 0.06 14.37
C PHE A 99 20.09 0.33 13.16
N GLY A 100 20.24 1.60 12.75
CA GLY A 100 21.13 2.02 11.68
C GLY A 100 22.59 1.62 11.95
N MET A 101 23.06 1.80 13.17
CA MET A 101 24.41 1.35 13.57
C MET A 101 24.55 -0.16 13.52
N PHE A 102 23.58 -0.94 14.01
CA PHE A 102 23.65 -2.40 13.92
C PHE A 102 23.59 -2.90 12.48
N THR A 103 22.67 -2.37 11.68
CA THR A 103 22.52 -2.76 10.27
C THR A 103 23.63 -2.22 9.35
N PHE A 104 24.54 -1.37 9.89
CA PHE A 104 25.80 -0.98 9.27
C PHE A 104 26.98 -1.83 9.78
N LEU A 105 27.23 -1.86 11.10
CA LEU A 105 28.43 -2.49 11.67
C LEU A 105 28.44 -4.00 11.52
N ILE A 106 27.29 -4.67 11.65
CA ILE A 106 27.21 -6.13 11.53
C ILE A 106 27.52 -6.60 10.09
N PRO A 107 26.88 -6.03 9.05
CA PRO A 107 27.26 -6.35 7.68
C PRO A 107 28.71 -5.96 7.34
N MET A 108 29.22 -4.83 7.87
CA MET A 108 30.63 -4.44 7.70
C MET A 108 31.56 -5.50 8.26
N GLY A 109 31.38 -5.91 9.52
CA GLY A 109 32.26 -6.89 10.16
C GLY A 109 32.21 -8.26 9.47
N LEU A 110 31.00 -8.80 9.26
CA LEU A 110 30.83 -10.10 8.59
C LEU A 110 31.26 -10.04 7.11
N GLY A 111 31.02 -8.91 6.45
CA GLY A 111 31.42 -8.70 5.05
C GLY A 111 32.93 -8.66 4.88
N ILE A 112 33.66 -7.92 5.71
CA ILE A 112 35.16 -7.90 5.70
C ILE A 112 35.67 -9.29 5.96
N TRP A 113 35.20 -9.94 7.04
CA TRP A 113 35.64 -11.29 7.39
C TRP A 113 35.42 -12.28 6.26
N SER A 114 34.21 -12.34 5.67
CA SER A 114 33.87 -13.28 4.60
C SER A 114 34.63 -13.00 3.30
N SER A 115 34.81 -11.72 2.95
CA SER A 115 35.54 -11.34 1.74
C SER A 115 37.01 -11.69 1.81
N MET A 116 37.64 -11.50 2.97
CA MET A 116 39.05 -11.87 3.17
C MET A 116 39.25 -13.38 3.33
N SER A 117 38.33 -14.09 4.04
CA SER A 117 38.53 -15.51 4.39
C SER A 117 37.97 -16.48 3.38
N MET A 118 36.89 -16.12 2.64
CA MET A 118 36.20 -17.02 1.71
C MET A 118 36.47 -16.68 0.24
N LEU A 119 36.74 -15.40 -0.07
CA LEU A 119 36.94 -14.91 -1.43
C LEU A 119 38.40 -14.45 -1.69
N ASP A 120 39.29 -14.50 -0.67
CA ASP A 120 40.69 -14.12 -0.74
C ASP A 120 40.95 -12.70 -1.27
N TYR A 121 40.02 -11.76 -1.01
CA TYR A 121 40.15 -10.36 -1.45
C TYR A 121 41.02 -9.56 -0.48
N GLY A 122 41.74 -8.58 -1.03
CA GLY A 122 42.53 -7.63 -0.24
C GLY A 122 41.65 -6.79 0.70
N PHE A 123 42.27 -6.17 1.70
CA PHE A 123 41.57 -5.45 2.76
C PHE A 123 40.65 -4.32 2.22
N LEU A 124 41.16 -3.45 1.30
CA LEU A 124 40.38 -2.33 0.77
C LEU A 124 39.23 -2.80 -0.07
N THR A 125 39.39 -3.82 -0.91
CA THR A 125 38.33 -4.50 -1.68
C THR A 125 37.29 -5.05 -0.71
N SER A 126 37.71 -5.71 0.36
CA SER A 126 36.82 -6.29 1.37
C SER A 126 36.00 -5.23 2.12
N VAL A 127 36.62 -4.08 2.45
CA VAL A 127 35.92 -2.96 3.11
C VAL A 127 34.89 -2.34 2.18
N LEU A 128 35.23 -2.14 0.89
CA LEU A 128 34.28 -1.61 -0.08
C LEU A 128 33.11 -2.57 -0.28
N LEU A 129 33.38 -3.86 -0.48
CA LEU A 129 32.36 -4.89 -0.64
C LEU A 129 31.45 -4.99 0.60
N ALA A 130 32.02 -4.95 1.79
CA ALA A 130 31.28 -4.97 3.05
C ALA A 130 30.38 -3.73 3.22
N SER A 131 30.83 -2.56 2.78
CA SER A 131 30.02 -1.34 2.83
C SER A 131 28.77 -1.44 1.96
N MET A 132 28.86 -2.20 0.86
CA MET A 132 27.72 -2.49 0.00
C MET A 132 26.67 -3.36 0.71
N TYR A 133 27.08 -4.39 1.46
CA TYR A 133 26.14 -5.20 2.27
C TYR A 133 25.48 -4.37 3.37
N ALA A 134 26.17 -3.36 3.90
CA ALA A 134 25.64 -2.47 4.91
C ALA A 134 24.53 -1.55 4.36
N SER A 135 24.68 -1.08 3.15
CA SER A 135 23.65 -0.29 2.45
C SER A 135 22.36 -1.11 2.21
N HIS A 136 21.22 -0.48 2.07
CA HIS A 136 19.98 -1.08 1.61
C HIS A 136 19.01 -0.02 1.09
N THR A 137 18.07 -0.45 0.28
CA THR A 137 17.05 0.40 -0.34
C THR A 137 15.64 -0.09 0.05
N LEU A 138 14.72 0.83 0.34
CA LEU A 138 13.36 0.50 0.78
C LEU A 138 12.45 0.08 -0.41
N ILE A 139 12.90 -0.86 -1.24
CA ILE A 139 12.14 -1.35 -2.41
C ILE A 139 10.79 -1.94 -2.00
N ALA A 140 10.72 -2.61 -0.85
CA ALA A 140 9.49 -3.22 -0.34
C ALA A 140 8.55 -2.22 0.37
N TYR A 141 8.91 -0.93 0.45
CA TYR A 141 8.07 0.09 1.11
C TYR A 141 6.67 0.23 0.50
N PRO A 142 6.47 0.20 -0.84
CA PRO A 142 5.13 0.23 -1.42
C PRO A 142 4.20 -0.91 -0.94
N ILE A 143 4.76 -2.05 -0.53
CA ILE A 143 3.98 -3.13 0.09
C ILE A 143 3.42 -2.65 1.43
N ILE A 144 4.25 -1.99 2.24
CA ILE A 144 3.85 -1.47 3.57
C ILE A 144 2.76 -0.40 3.44
N SER A 145 2.92 0.54 2.50
CA SER A 145 1.93 1.59 2.23
C SER A 145 0.58 0.97 1.83
N ARG A 146 0.60 -0.05 0.96
CA ARG A 146 -0.60 -0.78 0.53
C ARG A 146 -1.37 -1.47 1.67
N TYR A 147 -0.66 -1.93 2.72
CA TYR A 147 -1.26 -2.53 3.91
C TYR A 147 -1.64 -1.50 4.99
N GLY A 148 -1.46 -0.19 4.74
CA GLY A 148 -1.76 0.88 5.70
C GLY A 148 -0.82 0.91 6.91
N LEU A 149 0.37 0.31 6.80
CA LEU A 149 1.33 0.17 7.91
C LEU A 149 2.43 1.23 7.91
N SER A 150 2.36 2.25 7.05
CA SER A 150 3.39 3.30 6.90
C SER A 150 3.69 4.04 8.21
N ARG A 151 2.68 4.20 9.07
CA ARG A 151 2.80 4.89 10.38
C ARG A 151 3.25 4.00 11.53
N GLN A 152 3.47 2.72 11.28
CA GLN A 152 3.91 1.79 12.32
C GLN A 152 5.30 2.16 12.84
N ARG A 153 5.46 2.12 14.17
CA ARG A 153 6.74 2.39 14.85
C ARG A 153 7.91 1.62 14.24
N THR A 154 7.69 0.37 13.88
CA THR A 154 8.68 -0.51 13.28
C THR A 154 9.17 0.02 11.93
N VAL A 155 8.25 0.54 11.12
CA VAL A 155 8.56 1.16 9.82
C VAL A 155 9.37 2.43 10.01
N SER A 156 8.96 3.32 10.92
CA SER A 156 9.70 4.54 11.26
C SER A 156 11.14 4.27 11.73
N ILE A 157 11.34 3.22 12.54
CA ILE A 157 12.68 2.79 12.98
C ILE A 157 13.51 2.32 11.79
N THR A 158 12.92 1.54 10.89
CA THR A 158 13.62 0.99 9.72
C THR A 158 14.04 2.10 8.76
N ILE A 159 13.14 3.04 8.45
CA ILE A 159 13.44 4.17 7.56
C ILE A 159 14.55 5.05 8.16
N GLY A 160 14.46 5.35 9.46
CA GLY A 160 15.53 6.09 10.16
C GLY A 160 16.87 5.38 10.11
N GLY A 161 16.88 4.06 10.28
CA GLY A 161 18.07 3.23 10.14
C GLY A 161 18.64 3.23 8.70
N THR A 162 17.78 3.20 7.69
CA THR A 162 18.18 3.29 6.29
C THR A 162 18.96 4.57 6.01
N ALA A 163 18.46 5.72 6.47
CA ALA A 163 19.15 6.99 6.28
C ALA A 163 20.58 6.97 6.87
N VAL A 164 20.74 6.38 8.07
CA VAL A 164 22.06 6.25 8.71
C VAL A 164 23.00 5.36 7.90
N THR A 165 22.52 4.19 7.47
CA THR A 165 23.37 3.23 6.74
C THR A 165 23.78 3.73 5.36
N VAL A 166 22.89 4.43 4.66
CA VAL A 166 23.21 5.02 3.34
C VAL A 166 24.32 6.07 3.48
N VAL A 167 24.19 6.97 4.46
CA VAL A 167 25.25 7.98 4.73
C VAL A 167 26.58 7.31 5.05
N LEU A 168 26.61 6.35 5.97
CA LEU A 168 27.87 5.68 6.37
C LEU A 168 28.48 4.86 5.23
N ALA A 169 27.68 4.14 4.45
CA ALA A 169 28.17 3.37 3.31
C ALA A 169 28.78 4.25 2.22
N LEU A 170 28.11 5.38 1.93
CA LEU A 170 28.61 6.36 0.96
C LEU A 170 29.87 7.10 1.46
N MET A 171 30.01 7.31 2.77
CA MET A 171 31.24 7.81 3.34
C MET A 171 32.43 6.85 3.11
N VAL A 172 32.21 5.53 3.30
CA VAL A 172 33.25 4.51 3.00
C VAL A 172 33.62 4.55 1.51
N LEU A 173 32.62 4.62 0.62
CA LEU A 173 32.84 4.70 -0.82
C LEU A 173 33.63 5.96 -1.20
N ALA A 174 33.26 7.12 -0.64
CA ALA A 174 33.93 8.39 -0.90
C ALA A 174 35.41 8.36 -0.45
N VAL A 175 35.69 7.74 0.69
CA VAL A 175 37.05 7.58 1.20
C VAL A 175 37.89 6.71 0.27
N ILE A 176 37.41 5.51 -0.04
CA ILE A 176 38.12 4.59 -0.93
C ILE A 176 38.31 5.20 -2.31
N GLY A 177 37.28 5.84 -2.87
CA GLY A 177 37.36 6.54 -4.15
C GLY A 177 38.35 7.70 -4.14
N GLY A 178 38.44 8.47 -3.04
CA GLY A 178 39.39 9.55 -2.85
C GLY A 178 40.85 9.04 -2.76
N MET A 179 41.09 7.94 -2.04
CA MET A 179 42.43 7.33 -1.94
C MET A 179 43.00 6.98 -3.31
N TYR A 180 42.20 6.46 -4.22
CA TYR A 180 42.65 6.09 -5.57
C TYR A 180 42.69 7.24 -6.57
N LYS A 181 42.04 8.39 -6.28
CA LYS A 181 42.17 9.60 -7.09
C LYS A 181 43.36 10.46 -6.76
N GLY A 182 44.23 10.01 -5.84
CA GLY A 182 45.42 10.74 -5.39
C GLY A 182 45.10 11.93 -4.49
N GLU A 183 43.92 12.01 -3.92
CA GLU A 183 43.56 12.99 -2.91
C GLU A 183 44.20 12.58 -1.57
N ASP A 184 44.88 13.53 -0.90
CA ASP A 184 45.44 13.31 0.44
C ASP A 184 44.26 13.05 1.44
N VAL A 185 44.07 11.77 1.82
CA VAL A 185 43.04 11.34 2.79
C VAL A 185 43.51 11.63 4.21
N GLY A 186 43.98 12.84 4.42
CA GLY A 186 44.38 13.32 5.74
C GLY A 186 43.21 13.71 6.63
N GLY A 187 43.46 14.08 7.88
CA GLY A 187 42.41 14.53 8.80
C GLY A 187 41.56 15.68 8.27
N LEU A 188 42.14 16.54 7.42
CA LEU A 188 41.46 17.65 6.76
C LEU A 188 40.38 17.16 5.76
N PHE A 189 40.64 16.07 5.02
CA PHE A 189 39.65 15.47 4.10
C PHE A 189 38.36 15.07 4.85
N TRP A 190 38.48 14.39 5.97
CA TRP A 190 37.36 13.98 6.80
C TRP A 190 36.55 15.17 7.34
N VAL A 191 37.25 16.19 7.83
CA VAL A 191 36.62 17.40 8.35
C VAL A 191 35.86 18.11 7.23
N LEU A 192 36.45 18.23 6.03
CA LEU A 192 35.83 18.85 4.90
C LEU A 192 34.62 18.04 4.38
N LEU A 193 34.74 16.71 4.31
CA LEU A 193 33.62 15.84 3.89
C LEU A 193 32.42 15.98 4.85
N VAL A 194 32.67 15.84 6.16
CA VAL A 194 31.63 16.02 7.19
C VAL A 194 31.07 17.43 7.15
N ALA A 195 31.91 18.46 7.03
CA ALA A 195 31.48 19.83 6.96
C ALA A 195 30.57 20.09 5.71
N LYS A 196 30.95 19.58 4.55
CA LYS A 196 30.14 19.68 3.33
C LYS A 196 28.78 19.00 3.50
N VAL A 197 28.73 17.77 4.06
CA VAL A 197 27.49 17.05 4.32
C VAL A 197 26.61 17.83 5.31
N VAL A 198 27.13 18.25 6.42
CA VAL A 198 26.40 19.03 7.45
C VAL A 198 25.88 20.35 6.87
N LEU A 199 26.70 21.05 6.08
CA LEU A 199 26.30 22.28 5.42
C LEU A 199 25.13 22.09 4.45
N LEU A 200 25.17 21.03 3.63
CA LEU A 200 24.11 20.73 2.67
C LEU A 200 22.84 20.27 3.35
N PHE A 201 22.93 19.38 4.36
CA PHE A 201 21.77 19.02 5.18
C PHE A 201 21.17 20.28 5.82
N GLY A 202 21.99 21.16 6.39
CA GLY A 202 21.57 22.43 6.93
C GLY A 202 20.89 23.32 5.87
N LEU A 203 21.47 23.40 4.66
CA LEU A 203 20.91 24.16 3.55
C LEU A 203 19.52 23.64 3.14
N ILE A 204 19.38 22.33 2.94
CA ILE A 204 18.12 21.70 2.56
C ILE A 204 17.07 21.94 3.67
N ILE A 205 17.41 21.63 4.92
CA ILE A 205 16.47 21.73 6.06
C ILE A 205 16.07 23.19 6.33
N PHE A 206 16.94 24.16 6.05
CA PHE A 206 16.69 25.57 6.35
C PHE A 206 16.10 26.35 5.16
N LEU A 207 16.61 26.15 3.95
CA LEU A 207 16.23 26.90 2.77
C LEU A 207 14.96 26.37 2.10
N MET A 208 14.85 25.04 1.91
CA MET A 208 13.68 24.45 1.25
C MET A 208 12.35 24.79 1.94
N PRO A 209 12.19 24.73 3.29
CA PRO A 209 10.92 25.08 3.91
C PRO A 209 10.53 26.53 3.68
N ARG A 210 11.52 27.46 3.57
CA ARG A 210 11.26 28.87 3.30
C ARG A 210 10.75 29.10 1.89
N ILE A 211 11.43 28.49 0.92
CA ILE A 211 11.04 28.56 -0.49
C ILE A 211 9.67 27.90 -0.69
N SER A 212 9.44 26.72 -0.10
CA SER A 212 8.18 25.99 -0.20
C SER A 212 7.03 26.78 0.42
N ARG A 213 7.24 27.38 1.60
CA ARG A 213 6.21 28.21 2.25
C ARG A 213 5.84 29.42 1.41
N TRP A 214 6.83 30.09 0.83
CA TRP A 214 6.60 31.22 -0.07
C TRP A 214 5.81 30.77 -1.30
N PHE A 215 6.22 29.68 -1.94
CA PHE A 215 5.59 29.17 -3.16
C PHE A 215 4.14 28.75 -2.93
N PHE A 216 3.87 27.90 -1.93
CA PHE A 216 2.51 27.42 -1.61
C PHE A 216 1.57 28.52 -1.11
N ARG A 217 2.10 29.66 -0.64
CA ARG A 217 1.29 30.83 -0.30
C ARG A 217 0.92 31.68 -1.51
N THR A 218 1.75 31.64 -2.56
CA THR A 218 1.60 32.52 -3.72
C THR A 218 0.86 31.85 -4.87
N TYR A 219 1.03 30.53 -5.01
CA TYR A 219 0.48 29.79 -6.15
C TYR A 219 -0.44 28.66 -5.69
N GLU A 220 -1.71 28.75 -6.10
CA GLU A 220 -2.74 27.73 -5.81
C GLU A 220 -2.93 26.71 -6.95
N ASP A 221 -2.34 26.97 -8.14
CA ASP A 221 -2.47 26.08 -9.28
C ASP A 221 -1.83 24.72 -9.03
N ALA A 222 -2.61 23.69 -9.26
CA ALA A 222 -2.26 22.32 -8.94
C ALA A 222 -1.14 21.74 -9.81
N VAL A 223 -0.99 22.20 -11.06
CA VAL A 223 0.10 21.76 -11.95
C VAL A 223 1.39 22.43 -11.53
N MET A 224 1.34 23.73 -11.22
CA MET A 224 2.51 24.46 -10.70
C MET A 224 3.01 23.86 -9.39
N GLN A 225 2.12 23.52 -8.47
CA GLN A 225 2.49 22.86 -7.20
C GLN A 225 3.16 21.51 -7.43
N PHE A 226 2.64 20.69 -8.34
CA PHE A 226 3.24 19.40 -8.69
C PHE A 226 4.65 19.58 -9.27
N ILE A 227 4.82 20.49 -10.24
CA ILE A 227 6.11 20.77 -10.87
C ILE A 227 7.10 21.31 -9.83
N PHE A 228 6.65 22.21 -8.95
CA PHE A 228 7.49 22.77 -7.89
C PHE A 228 8.02 21.68 -6.95
N VAL A 229 7.15 20.76 -6.49
CA VAL A 229 7.56 19.65 -5.62
C VAL A 229 8.60 18.78 -6.30
N LEU A 230 8.38 18.40 -7.57
CA LEU A 230 9.35 17.67 -8.35
C LEU A 230 10.69 18.42 -8.46
N ALA A 231 10.65 19.70 -8.78
CA ALA A 231 11.86 20.52 -8.86
C ALA A 231 12.65 20.53 -7.53
N MET A 232 11.95 20.58 -6.40
CA MET A 232 12.60 20.54 -5.08
C MET A 232 13.22 19.16 -4.78
N VAL A 233 12.58 18.07 -5.20
CA VAL A 233 13.15 16.72 -5.06
C VAL A 233 14.45 16.60 -5.84
N PHE A 234 14.45 17.02 -7.10
CA PHE A 234 15.66 16.95 -7.94
C PHE A 234 16.73 17.97 -7.53
N LEU A 235 16.34 19.13 -7.00
CA LEU A 235 17.28 20.06 -6.40
C LEU A 235 17.98 19.43 -5.20
N GLY A 236 17.21 18.77 -4.31
CA GLY A 236 17.77 18.05 -3.16
C GLY A 236 18.74 16.95 -3.59
N GLY A 237 18.35 16.13 -4.58
CA GLY A 237 19.18 15.08 -5.14
C GLY A 237 20.46 15.64 -5.79
N GLY A 238 20.33 16.66 -6.64
CA GLY A 238 21.45 17.30 -7.32
C GLY A 238 22.45 17.97 -6.37
N LEU A 239 21.96 18.63 -5.31
CA LEU A 239 22.83 19.22 -4.27
C LEU A 239 23.68 18.15 -3.56
N MET A 240 23.12 16.96 -3.30
CA MET A 240 23.90 15.86 -2.72
C MET A 240 24.95 15.32 -3.69
N GLU A 241 24.60 15.16 -4.96
CA GLU A 241 25.54 14.71 -5.99
C GLU A 241 26.72 15.67 -6.19
N LEU A 242 26.49 16.99 -6.10
CA LEU A 242 27.58 17.99 -6.17
C LEU A 242 28.66 17.81 -5.12
N VAL A 243 28.36 17.16 -4.01
CA VAL A 243 29.30 16.90 -2.91
C VAL A 243 29.86 15.48 -2.97
N GLY A 244 29.51 14.71 -4.00
CA GLY A 244 29.93 13.32 -4.15
C GLY A 244 29.09 12.33 -3.33
N MET A 245 27.94 12.77 -2.80
CA MET A 245 26.98 11.92 -2.10
C MET A 245 25.90 11.43 -3.07
N ASP A 246 25.23 10.33 -2.72
CA ASP A 246 24.12 9.83 -3.52
C ASP A 246 22.90 10.77 -3.42
N GLY A 247 22.35 11.15 -4.57
CA GLY A 247 21.17 12.00 -4.67
C GLY A 247 19.91 11.42 -4.04
N ILE A 248 19.86 10.09 -3.81
CA ILE A 248 18.80 9.39 -3.09
C ILE A 248 18.55 10.03 -1.73
N LEU A 249 19.62 10.34 -1.00
CA LEU A 249 19.54 10.96 0.32
C LEU A 249 18.92 12.37 0.24
N GLY A 250 19.28 13.14 -0.79
CA GLY A 250 18.71 14.46 -1.05
C GLY A 250 17.22 14.41 -1.37
N ALA A 251 16.80 13.44 -2.17
CA ALA A 251 15.39 13.21 -2.49
C ALA A 251 14.58 12.82 -1.24
N PHE A 252 15.12 11.96 -0.38
CA PHE A 252 14.51 11.59 0.89
C PHE A 252 14.36 12.80 1.82
N LEU A 253 15.43 13.60 1.98
CA LEU A 253 15.38 14.82 2.80
C LEU A 253 14.39 15.84 2.26
N ALA A 254 14.32 16.00 0.94
CA ALA A 254 13.30 16.84 0.31
C ALA A 254 11.89 16.37 0.66
N GLY A 255 11.65 15.04 0.64
CA GLY A 255 10.39 14.43 1.07
C GLY A 255 10.05 14.75 2.52
N LEU A 256 11.00 14.59 3.43
CA LEU A 256 10.84 14.93 4.86
C LEU A 256 10.51 16.41 5.08
N VAL A 257 11.18 17.28 4.36
CA VAL A 257 10.96 18.74 4.47
C VAL A 257 9.61 19.15 3.89
N LEU A 258 9.23 18.56 2.76
CA LEU A 258 7.97 18.83 2.07
C LEU A 258 6.76 18.18 2.73
N ASN A 259 6.94 17.17 3.56
CA ASN A 259 5.90 16.45 4.32
C ASN A 259 4.95 17.43 5.04
N ARG A 260 5.50 18.50 5.61
CA ARG A 260 4.71 19.53 6.30
C ARG A 260 3.83 20.38 5.36
N PHE A 261 4.20 20.49 4.07
CA PHE A 261 3.54 21.33 3.08
C PHE A 261 2.63 20.57 2.14
N VAL A 262 2.81 19.27 2.06
CA VAL A 262 2.00 18.34 1.26
C VAL A 262 1.27 17.39 2.20
N PRO A 263 0.06 17.76 2.65
CA PRO A 263 -0.74 16.88 3.50
C PRO A 263 -1.00 15.55 2.79
N HIS A 264 -0.94 14.44 3.52
CA HIS A 264 -1.15 13.09 2.99
C HIS A 264 -2.46 12.92 2.21
N VAL A 265 -3.41 13.80 2.45
CA VAL A 265 -4.78 13.79 1.92
C VAL A 265 -5.04 14.97 1.01
N SER A 266 -4.05 15.41 0.32
CA SER A 266 -4.22 16.50 -0.63
C SER A 266 -4.34 15.95 -2.06
N PRO A 267 -5.05 16.67 -2.95
CA PRO A 267 -5.04 16.35 -4.38
C PRO A 267 -3.62 16.32 -4.97
N LEU A 268 -2.70 17.07 -4.37
CA LEU A 268 -1.29 17.09 -4.76
C LEU A 268 -0.60 15.77 -4.42
N MET A 269 -0.80 15.23 -3.21
CA MET A 269 -0.25 13.93 -2.80
C MET A 269 -0.72 12.82 -3.74
N ASN A 270 -2.01 12.78 -4.06
CA ASN A 270 -2.57 11.80 -4.98
C ASN A 270 -1.92 11.83 -6.37
N ARG A 271 -1.62 13.03 -6.88
CA ARG A 271 -0.94 13.17 -8.17
C ARG A 271 0.50 12.70 -8.10
N LEU A 272 1.20 13.04 -7.02
CA LEU A 272 2.57 12.59 -6.79
C LEU A 272 2.63 11.06 -6.73
N GLU A 273 1.78 10.43 -5.94
CA GLU A 273 1.69 8.97 -5.85
C GLU A 273 1.32 8.33 -7.20
N PHE A 274 0.32 8.88 -7.89
CA PHE A 274 -0.13 8.35 -9.17
C PHE A 274 1.00 8.33 -10.20
N VAL A 275 1.68 9.46 -10.40
CA VAL A 275 2.75 9.56 -11.41
C VAL A 275 3.95 8.70 -11.02
N GLY A 276 4.33 8.68 -9.74
CA GLY A 276 5.40 7.84 -9.24
C GLY A 276 5.13 6.35 -9.49
N ASN A 277 3.97 5.88 -9.05
CA ASN A 277 3.62 4.46 -9.14
C ASN A 277 3.24 4.00 -10.57
N ALA A 278 2.68 4.89 -11.39
CA ALA A 278 2.28 4.53 -12.74
C ALA A 278 3.45 4.51 -13.74
N LEU A 279 4.47 5.33 -13.53
CA LEU A 279 5.51 5.53 -14.55
C LEU A 279 6.93 5.37 -13.98
N PHE A 280 7.34 6.23 -13.06
CA PHE A 280 8.77 6.35 -12.71
C PHE A 280 9.29 5.16 -11.91
N ILE A 281 8.54 4.69 -10.91
CA ILE A 281 8.95 3.54 -10.10
C ILE A 281 9.07 2.25 -10.92
N PRO A 282 8.13 1.91 -11.82
CA PRO A 282 8.29 0.79 -12.73
C PRO A 282 9.50 0.88 -13.65
N TYR A 283 9.78 2.07 -14.20
CA TYR A 283 11.00 2.28 -15.00
C TYR A 283 12.25 1.90 -14.22
N PHE A 284 12.36 2.35 -12.98
CA PHE A 284 13.46 1.98 -12.08
C PHE A 284 13.54 0.46 -11.88
N LEU A 285 12.42 -0.20 -11.57
CA LEU A 285 12.40 -1.64 -11.30
C LEU A 285 12.78 -2.47 -12.52
N ILE A 286 12.26 -2.10 -13.70
CA ILE A 286 12.63 -2.74 -14.98
C ILE A 286 14.12 -2.50 -15.26
N GLY A 287 14.61 -1.26 -15.05
CA GLY A 287 16.00 -0.90 -15.24
C GLY A 287 16.97 -1.67 -14.35
N VAL A 288 16.59 -1.92 -13.09
CA VAL A 288 17.34 -2.82 -12.20
C VAL A 288 17.40 -4.22 -12.80
N GLY A 289 16.27 -4.74 -13.29
CA GLY A 289 16.20 -6.06 -13.92
C GLY A 289 17.10 -6.17 -15.15
N MET A 290 17.15 -5.14 -16.02
CA MET A 290 17.92 -5.16 -17.28
C MET A 290 19.44 -5.31 -17.09
N ILE A 291 19.95 -4.96 -15.90
CA ILE A 291 21.39 -5.06 -15.58
C ILE A 291 21.77 -6.49 -15.18
N ILE A 292 20.80 -7.30 -14.80
CA ILE A 292 21.00 -8.64 -14.24
C ILE A 292 21.45 -9.62 -15.31
N ASP A 293 22.70 -10.10 -15.21
CA ASP A 293 23.20 -11.23 -16.04
C ASP A 293 22.95 -12.55 -15.31
N VAL A 294 21.86 -13.22 -15.67
CA VAL A 294 21.53 -14.53 -15.12
C VAL A 294 22.45 -15.63 -15.69
N ARG A 295 23.12 -15.40 -16.83
CA ARG A 295 23.99 -16.40 -17.47
C ARG A 295 25.23 -16.69 -16.63
N CYS A 296 25.72 -15.70 -15.85
CA CYS A 296 26.85 -15.89 -14.95
C CYS A 296 26.62 -16.99 -13.89
N LEU A 297 25.34 -17.30 -13.60
CA LEU A 297 24.99 -18.41 -12.70
C LEU A 297 25.30 -19.80 -13.29
N PHE A 298 25.48 -19.88 -14.61
CA PHE A 298 25.63 -21.14 -15.34
C PHE A 298 27.01 -21.31 -15.97
N THR A 299 27.88 -20.26 -15.97
CA THR A 299 29.07 -20.26 -16.83
C THR A 299 30.38 -20.60 -16.13
N GLU A 300 30.59 -20.25 -14.85
CA GLU A 300 31.87 -20.54 -14.17
C GLU A 300 31.73 -20.67 -12.63
N GLY A 301 32.45 -21.61 -12.04
CA GLY A 301 32.31 -21.94 -10.62
C GLY A 301 32.73 -20.82 -9.65
N GLU A 302 33.65 -19.93 -10.02
CA GLU A 302 34.12 -18.84 -9.14
C GLU A 302 33.11 -17.68 -9.07
N ALA A 303 32.56 -17.23 -10.18
CA ALA A 303 31.50 -16.21 -10.19
C ALA A 303 30.27 -16.65 -9.38
N LEU A 304 29.89 -17.94 -9.48
CA LEU A 304 28.79 -18.49 -8.68
C LEU A 304 29.16 -18.51 -7.18
N LYS A 305 30.38 -18.89 -6.81
CA LYS A 305 30.88 -18.85 -5.43
C LYS A 305 30.77 -17.43 -4.85
N VAL A 306 31.26 -16.43 -5.59
CA VAL A 306 31.18 -15.02 -5.20
C VAL A 306 29.74 -14.59 -5.01
N ALA A 307 28.85 -14.85 -5.97
CA ALA A 307 27.43 -14.51 -5.91
C ALA A 307 26.72 -15.13 -4.70
N VAL A 308 26.98 -16.41 -4.43
CA VAL A 308 26.39 -17.15 -3.28
C VAL A 308 26.90 -16.57 -1.96
N VAL A 309 28.21 -16.39 -1.82
CA VAL A 309 28.80 -15.83 -0.59
C VAL A 309 28.24 -14.43 -0.33
N MET A 310 28.23 -13.56 -1.35
CA MET A 310 27.69 -12.20 -1.24
C MET A 310 26.20 -12.21 -0.79
N THR A 311 25.40 -13.02 -1.45
CA THR A 311 23.95 -13.10 -1.15
C THR A 311 23.69 -13.63 0.26
N VAL A 312 24.37 -14.70 0.65
CA VAL A 312 24.20 -15.32 1.97
C VAL A 312 24.68 -14.38 3.07
N VAL A 313 25.87 -13.80 2.93
CA VAL A 313 26.45 -12.90 3.94
C VAL A 313 25.60 -11.63 4.07
N ALA A 314 25.22 -10.99 2.97
CA ALA A 314 24.36 -9.81 2.99
C ALA A 314 23.02 -10.12 3.68
N THR A 315 22.34 -11.19 3.27
CA THR A 315 21.04 -11.58 3.85
C THR A 315 21.15 -11.96 5.33
N PHE A 316 22.14 -12.78 5.68
CA PHE A 316 22.33 -13.24 7.05
C PHE A 316 22.69 -12.09 8.00
N SER A 317 23.59 -11.20 7.57
CA SER A 317 24.00 -10.03 8.39
C SER A 317 22.83 -9.08 8.64
N LYS A 318 21.98 -8.84 7.67
CA LYS A 318 20.76 -8.03 7.82
C LYS A 318 19.72 -8.71 8.73
N TRP A 319 19.55 -10.02 8.57
CA TRP A 319 18.70 -10.79 9.48
C TRP A 319 19.20 -10.71 10.92
N LEU A 320 20.52 -10.86 11.14
CA LEU A 320 21.13 -10.78 12.45
C LEU A 320 20.95 -9.39 13.09
N ALA A 321 21.14 -8.32 12.31
CA ALA A 321 20.91 -6.95 12.75
C ALA A 321 19.47 -6.71 13.18
N ALA A 322 18.51 -7.18 12.37
CA ALA A 322 17.09 -7.08 12.69
C ALA A 322 16.72 -7.91 13.93
N TRP A 323 17.27 -9.12 14.07
CA TRP A 323 17.05 -10.00 15.22
C TRP A 323 17.61 -9.40 16.51
N ILE A 324 18.82 -8.85 16.50
CA ILE A 324 19.42 -8.15 17.65
C ILE A 324 18.56 -6.97 18.05
N THR A 325 18.14 -6.15 17.08
CA THR A 325 17.26 -5.00 17.32
C THR A 325 15.92 -5.43 17.92
N GLN A 326 15.31 -6.50 17.38
CA GLN A 326 14.10 -7.09 17.93
C GLN A 326 14.28 -7.49 19.40
N LYS A 327 15.37 -8.14 19.73
CA LYS A 327 15.66 -8.60 21.11
C LYS A 327 15.90 -7.46 22.07
N ILE A 328 16.71 -6.47 21.69
CA ILE A 328 17.04 -5.31 22.54
C ILE A 328 15.79 -4.49 22.88
N TYR A 329 14.89 -4.31 21.90
CA TYR A 329 13.68 -3.50 22.10
C TYR A 329 12.43 -4.29 22.50
N GLY A 330 12.56 -5.60 22.75
CA GLY A 330 11.42 -6.46 23.14
C GLY A 330 10.30 -6.50 22.11
N MET A 331 10.63 -6.38 20.81
CA MET A 331 9.64 -6.35 19.74
C MET A 331 9.10 -7.75 19.45
N LYS A 332 7.86 -7.80 18.91
CA LYS A 332 7.25 -9.06 18.46
C LYS A 332 8.05 -9.67 17.29
N LYS A 333 7.99 -11.01 17.13
CA LYS A 333 8.68 -11.69 16.02
C LYS A 333 8.28 -11.16 14.64
N VAL A 334 7.03 -10.76 14.49
CA VAL A 334 6.51 -10.18 13.23
C VAL A 334 7.15 -8.83 12.93
N GLU A 335 7.34 -7.99 13.95
CA GLU A 335 8.01 -6.69 13.82
C GLU A 335 9.49 -6.87 13.42
N GLY A 336 10.18 -7.84 14.03
CA GLY A 336 11.56 -8.19 13.63
C GLY A 336 11.64 -8.69 12.18
N SER A 337 10.67 -9.50 11.74
CA SER A 337 10.58 -9.94 10.34
C SER A 337 10.32 -8.77 9.39
N LEU A 338 9.51 -7.78 9.81
CA LEU A 338 9.25 -6.58 9.02
C LEU A 338 10.50 -5.71 8.87
N ILE A 339 11.25 -5.49 9.97
CA ILE A 339 12.54 -4.78 9.92
C ILE A 339 13.49 -5.48 8.96
N PHE A 340 13.64 -6.80 9.07
CA PHE A 340 14.49 -7.57 8.18
C PHE A 340 14.04 -7.45 6.73
N GLY A 341 12.75 -7.65 6.46
CA GLY A 341 12.22 -7.55 5.11
C GLY A 341 12.49 -6.19 4.46
N LEU A 342 12.24 -5.09 5.18
CA LEU A 342 12.46 -3.74 4.68
C LEU A 342 13.95 -3.39 4.51
N SER A 343 14.83 -3.96 5.34
CA SER A 343 16.27 -3.63 5.33
C SER A 343 17.15 -4.59 4.52
N ASN A 344 16.58 -5.64 3.90
CA ASN A 344 17.36 -6.65 3.18
C ASN A 344 17.60 -6.32 1.71
N ALA A 345 16.76 -5.51 1.06
CA ALA A 345 16.86 -5.24 -0.37
C ALA A 345 18.10 -4.41 -0.70
N GLN A 346 18.91 -4.93 -1.60
CA GLN A 346 20.01 -4.22 -2.23
C GLN A 346 19.57 -3.70 -3.61
N ALA A 347 20.03 -2.51 -4.00
CA ALA A 347 19.63 -1.93 -5.29
C ALA A 347 20.65 -0.91 -5.83
N ALA A 348 20.17 0.25 -6.26
CA ALA A 348 20.95 1.23 -7.00
C ALA A 348 22.18 1.74 -6.28
N ALA A 349 22.10 2.01 -4.96
CA ALA A 349 23.28 2.47 -4.20
C ALA A 349 24.40 1.42 -4.17
N THR A 350 24.02 0.14 -4.02
CA THR A 350 24.94 -0.99 -4.09
C THR A 350 25.57 -1.11 -5.48
N LEU A 351 24.74 -1.00 -6.54
CA LEU A 351 25.22 -1.06 -7.92
C LEU A 351 26.15 0.12 -8.24
N ALA A 352 25.81 1.33 -7.81
CA ALA A 352 26.66 2.51 -8.00
C ALA A 352 28.03 2.32 -7.32
N ALA A 353 28.04 1.79 -6.10
CA ALA A 353 29.29 1.49 -5.38
C ALA A 353 30.14 0.45 -6.11
N VAL A 354 29.51 -0.60 -6.67
CA VAL A 354 30.23 -1.60 -7.48
C VAL A 354 30.80 -0.99 -8.75
N LEU A 355 30.01 -0.23 -9.50
CA LEU A 355 30.47 0.39 -10.73
C LEU A 355 31.62 1.36 -10.50
N ILE A 356 31.60 2.14 -9.42
CA ILE A 356 32.70 3.00 -9.02
C ILE A 356 33.92 2.16 -8.65
N GLY A 357 33.78 1.13 -7.82
CA GLY A 357 34.86 0.25 -7.42
C GLY A 357 35.46 -0.55 -8.59
N HIS A 358 34.63 -0.97 -9.54
CA HIS A 358 35.06 -1.63 -10.77
C HIS A 358 35.79 -0.68 -11.72
N GLY A 359 35.49 0.63 -11.70
CA GLY A 359 36.18 1.67 -12.45
C GLY A 359 37.58 2.01 -11.88
N ILE A 360 37.88 1.62 -10.64
CA ILE A 360 39.16 1.87 -10.00
C ILE A 360 40.17 0.80 -10.44
N ILE A 361 41.30 1.24 -11.03
CA ILE A 361 42.42 0.37 -11.40
C ILE A 361 43.51 0.55 -10.33
N MET A 362 43.90 -0.54 -9.70
CA MET A 362 45.01 -0.57 -8.69
C MET A 362 46.35 -0.46 -9.36
N GLU A 363 47.42 -0.19 -8.57
CA GLU A 363 48.81 -0.10 -9.04
C GLU A 363 49.30 -1.37 -9.75
N ASN A 364 48.77 -2.54 -9.37
CA ASN A 364 49.06 -3.83 -10.01
C ASN A 364 48.35 -4.03 -11.38
N GLY A 365 47.57 -3.06 -11.86
CA GLY A 365 46.81 -3.12 -13.10
C GLY A 365 45.50 -3.88 -13.00
N GLU A 366 45.14 -4.44 -11.83
CA GLU A 366 43.86 -5.12 -11.60
C GLU A 366 42.77 -4.12 -11.17
N ARG A 367 41.52 -4.46 -11.40
CA ARG A 367 40.39 -3.66 -10.89
C ARG A 367 40.19 -3.91 -9.42
N LEU A 368 39.86 -2.86 -8.63
CA LEU A 368 39.58 -2.98 -7.20
C LEU A 368 38.42 -3.96 -6.94
N LEU A 369 37.36 -3.88 -7.75
CA LEU A 369 36.31 -4.89 -7.80
C LEU A 369 36.32 -5.53 -9.18
N ASN A 370 36.54 -6.85 -9.24
CA ASN A 370 36.61 -7.61 -10.48
C ASN A 370 35.22 -7.88 -11.09
N ASP A 371 35.19 -8.47 -12.26
CA ASP A 371 33.95 -8.80 -12.98
C ASP A 371 33.08 -9.77 -12.21
N ASP A 372 33.68 -10.71 -11.42
CA ASP A 372 32.93 -11.65 -10.59
C ASP A 372 32.13 -10.97 -9.48
N VAL A 373 32.69 -9.91 -8.88
CA VAL A 373 31.99 -9.10 -7.87
C VAL A 373 30.86 -8.31 -8.54
N LEU A 374 31.08 -7.77 -9.73
CA LEU A 374 30.03 -7.07 -10.49
C LEU A 374 28.85 -8.00 -10.76
N ASN A 375 29.13 -9.17 -11.32
CA ASN A 375 28.12 -10.19 -11.63
C ASN A 375 27.45 -10.72 -10.34
N GLY A 376 28.26 -11.02 -9.31
CA GLY A 376 27.76 -11.46 -8.00
C GLY A 376 26.84 -10.45 -7.34
N THR A 377 27.15 -9.15 -7.47
CA THR A 377 26.30 -8.07 -6.96
C THR A 377 24.93 -8.06 -7.63
N VAL A 378 24.91 -8.25 -8.92
CA VAL A 378 23.65 -8.26 -9.68
C VAL A 378 22.76 -9.42 -9.24
N VAL A 379 23.34 -10.60 -9.07
CA VAL A 379 22.63 -11.77 -8.54
C VAL A 379 22.14 -11.53 -7.12
N MET A 380 23.00 -10.97 -6.26
CA MET A 380 22.66 -10.60 -4.89
C MET A 380 21.49 -9.60 -4.86
N ILE A 381 21.46 -8.60 -5.73
CA ILE A 381 20.33 -7.65 -5.85
C ILE A 381 19.03 -8.40 -6.13
N LEU A 382 19.01 -9.30 -7.10
CA LEU A 382 17.84 -10.09 -7.45
C LEU A 382 17.30 -10.87 -6.24
N PHE A 383 18.16 -11.70 -5.61
CA PHE A 383 17.73 -12.55 -4.51
C PHE A 383 17.33 -11.73 -3.26
N THR A 384 18.07 -10.67 -2.92
CA THR A 384 17.74 -9.83 -1.78
C THR A 384 16.43 -9.07 -1.98
N CYS A 385 16.12 -8.60 -3.20
CA CYS A 385 14.84 -7.98 -3.53
C CYS A 385 13.67 -8.97 -3.44
N ILE A 386 13.86 -10.22 -3.91
CA ILE A 386 12.85 -11.28 -3.80
C ILE A 386 12.59 -11.60 -2.33
N ILE A 387 13.64 -11.87 -1.55
CA ILE A 387 13.54 -12.18 -0.12
C ILE A 387 12.85 -11.00 0.62
N SER A 388 13.30 -9.79 0.38
CA SER A 388 12.74 -8.56 0.97
C SER A 388 11.23 -8.46 0.71
N SER A 389 10.81 -8.58 -0.54
CA SER A 389 9.40 -8.45 -0.92
C SER A 389 8.54 -9.54 -0.29
N VAL A 390 8.97 -10.80 -0.37
CA VAL A 390 8.22 -11.94 0.20
C VAL A 390 8.12 -11.85 1.72
N VAL A 391 9.23 -11.53 2.40
CA VAL A 391 9.25 -11.45 3.87
C VAL A 391 8.42 -10.26 4.35
N THR A 392 8.55 -9.10 3.69
CA THR A 392 7.78 -7.89 4.03
C THR A 392 6.29 -8.15 3.85
N GLU A 393 5.87 -8.75 2.74
CA GLU A 393 4.47 -9.05 2.50
C GLU A 393 3.90 -10.03 3.54
N ARG A 394 4.63 -11.12 3.85
CA ARG A 394 4.21 -12.08 4.89
C ARG A 394 4.15 -11.43 6.28
N ALA A 395 5.10 -10.57 6.61
CA ALA A 395 5.11 -9.85 7.88
C ALA A 395 3.96 -8.84 7.97
N ALA A 396 3.72 -8.06 6.91
CA ALA A 396 2.63 -7.11 6.83
C ALA A 396 1.26 -7.79 7.01
N ARG A 397 1.00 -8.88 6.29
CA ARG A 397 -0.23 -9.68 6.44
C ARG A 397 -0.44 -10.14 7.88
N LYS A 398 0.60 -10.72 8.51
CA LYS A 398 0.51 -11.18 9.90
C LYS A 398 0.29 -10.05 10.88
N MET A 399 0.90 -8.88 10.63
CA MET A 399 0.78 -7.71 11.51
C MET A 399 -0.66 -7.19 11.50
N VAL A 400 -1.24 -6.98 10.33
CA VAL A 400 -2.64 -6.56 10.18
C VAL A 400 -3.59 -7.58 10.81
N THR A 401 -3.39 -8.88 10.56
CA THR A 401 -4.22 -9.92 11.17
C THR A 401 -4.12 -9.92 12.70
N GLN A 402 -2.92 -9.71 13.27
CA GLN A 402 -2.74 -9.65 14.72
C GLN A 402 -3.34 -8.39 15.33
N GLU A 403 -3.28 -7.25 14.67
CA GLU A 403 -3.95 -6.02 15.10
C GLU A 403 -5.45 -6.19 15.12
N ASN A 404 -6.03 -6.71 14.05
CA ASN A 404 -7.47 -7.01 13.98
C ASN A 404 -7.93 -7.99 15.09
N LEU A 405 -7.09 -8.95 15.46
CA LEU A 405 -7.37 -9.89 16.56
C LEU A 405 -7.24 -9.24 17.96
N MET A 406 -6.36 -8.25 18.13
CA MET A 406 -6.13 -7.56 19.40
C MET A 406 -7.14 -6.44 19.64
N GLU A 407 -7.53 -5.68 18.62
CA GLU A 407 -8.60 -4.68 18.71
C GLU A 407 -9.92 -5.30 19.17
N GLY A 408 -10.15 -6.58 18.88
CA GLY A 408 -11.27 -7.35 19.44
C GLY A 408 -11.19 -7.62 20.95
N SER A 409 -10.05 -7.41 21.62
CA SER A 409 -9.87 -7.72 23.04
C SER A 409 -9.60 -6.51 23.96
N GLU A 410 -9.12 -5.37 23.45
CA GLU A 410 -8.69 -4.24 24.30
C GLU A 410 -9.29 -2.87 23.95
N GLY A 411 -9.84 -2.67 22.76
CA GLY A 411 -10.40 -1.39 22.32
C GLY A 411 -11.89 -1.28 22.54
N LYS A 412 -12.36 -0.88 23.73
CA LYS A 412 -13.73 -0.41 23.93
C LYS A 412 -13.93 0.98 23.31
N GLU A 413 -13.83 1.13 22.00
CA GLU A 413 -14.55 2.22 21.33
C GLU A 413 -16.04 2.00 21.65
N GLN A 414 -16.68 3.01 22.23
CA GLN A 414 -18.12 2.95 22.44
C GLN A 414 -18.78 2.86 21.06
N GLU A 415 -19.33 1.69 20.72
CA GLU A 415 -20.07 1.52 19.46
C GLU A 415 -21.22 2.53 19.44
N ARG A 416 -21.20 3.46 18.49
CA ARG A 416 -22.29 4.42 18.27
C ARG A 416 -22.76 4.34 16.84
N ILE A 417 -24.04 4.01 16.68
CA ILE A 417 -24.67 3.83 15.36
C ILE A 417 -25.50 5.06 15.05
N LEU A 418 -25.19 5.72 13.94
CA LEU A 418 -25.94 6.83 13.39
C LEU A 418 -26.99 6.32 12.40
N ILE A 419 -28.24 6.75 12.59
CA ILE A 419 -29.37 6.40 11.75
C ILE A 419 -29.95 7.69 11.15
N PRO A 420 -29.59 8.07 9.93
CA PRO A 420 -30.24 9.14 9.21
C PRO A 420 -31.67 8.76 8.84
N VAL A 421 -32.65 9.54 9.31
CA VAL A 421 -34.09 9.27 9.15
C VAL A 421 -34.72 10.34 8.27
N ALA A 422 -35.05 9.96 7.04
CA ALA A 422 -35.72 10.85 6.07
C ALA A 422 -37.09 10.31 5.68
N ASN A 423 -37.21 9.01 5.43
CA ASN A 423 -38.47 8.36 5.00
C ASN A 423 -39.12 7.60 6.16
N PRO A 424 -40.36 7.96 6.55
CA PRO A 424 -41.11 7.30 7.63
C PRO A 424 -41.28 5.77 7.48
N GLU A 425 -41.35 5.29 6.22
CA GLU A 425 -41.56 3.85 5.94
C GLU A 425 -40.36 2.99 6.28
N THR A 426 -39.15 3.56 6.23
CA THR A 426 -37.88 2.82 6.46
C THR A 426 -37.41 2.89 7.91
N ILE A 427 -37.96 3.79 8.72
CA ILE A 427 -37.48 4.05 10.09
C ILE A 427 -37.51 2.77 10.94
N GLU A 428 -38.62 2.05 10.94
CA GLU A 428 -38.80 0.86 11.79
C GLU A 428 -37.77 -0.23 11.46
N GLY A 429 -37.56 -0.49 10.16
CA GLY A 429 -36.59 -1.48 9.70
C GLY A 429 -35.13 -1.08 10.04
N LEU A 430 -34.75 0.19 9.81
CA LEU A 430 -33.41 0.67 10.08
C LEU A 430 -33.09 0.68 11.59
N VAL A 431 -34.03 1.15 12.40
CA VAL A 431 -33.91 1.14 13.87
C VAL A 431 -33.85 -0.28 14.41
N GLY A 432 -34.73 -1.16 13.93
CA GLY A 432 -34.72 -2.58 14.29
C GLY A 432 -33.40 -3.27 13.99
N MET A 433 -32.84 -3.03 12.81
CA MET A 433 -31.54 -3.55 12.42
C MET A 433 -30.40 -3.00 13.31
N ALA A 434 -30.36 -1.70 13.56
CA ALA A 434 -29.36 -1.07 14.40
C ALA A 434 -29.42 -1.60 15.86
N LEU A 435 -30.63 -1.81 16.38
CA LEU A 435 -30.84 -2.41 17.70
C LEU A 435 -30.28 -3.83 17.81
N MET A 436 -30.42 -4.65 16.76
CA MET A 436 -29.91 -6.02 16.75
C MET A 436 -28.39 -6.10 16.57
N MET A 437 -27.77 -5.11 15.94
CA MET A 437 -26.32 -5.07 15.74
C MET A 437 -25.57 -4.45 16.91
N ARG A 438 -26.22 -3.59 17.71
CA ARG A 438 -25.57 -2.89 18.84
C ARG A 438 -25.03 -3.87 19.90
N HIS A 439 -24.03 -3.40 20.67
CA HIS A 439 -23.57 -4.14 21.82
C HIS A 439 -24.61 -4.13 22.96
N PRO A 440 -25.05 -5.29 23.50
CA PRO A 440 -26.15 -5.36 24.48
C PRO A 440 -25.91 -4.56 25.78
N LYS A 441 -24.65 -4.40 26.19
CA LYS A 441 -24.28 -3.69 27.42
C LYS A 441 -24.20 -2.17 27.27
N GLN A 442 -24.30 -1.62 26.07
CA GLN A 442 -24.21 -0.17 25.84
C GLN A 442 -25.60 0.42 25.65
N LYS A 443 -26.05 1.19 26.63
CA LYS A 443 -27.41 1.80 26.62
C LYS A 443 -27.50 3.01 25.68
N GLU A 444 -26.44 3.81 25.54
CA GLU A 444 -26.39 5.05 24.73
C GLU A 444 -25.61 4.86 23.41
N SER A 445 -26.02 3.90 22.61
CA SER A 445 -25.30 3.54 21.38
C SER A 445 -25.96 4.05 20.09
N LEU A 446 -27.13 4.68 20.16
CA LEU A 446 -27.88 5.09 18.97
C LEU A 446 -28.02 6.60 18.87
N VAL A 447 -27.79 7.14 17.66
CA VAL A 447 -28.01 8.55 17.29
C VAL A 447 -28.94 8.59 16.09
N ALA A 448 -30.09 9.22 16.22
CA ALA A 448 -31.00 9.47 15.10
C ALA A 448 -30.79 10.88 14.56
N LEU A 449 -30.66 11.00 13.25
CA LEU A 449 -30.38 12.27 12.59
C LEU A 449 -31.42 12.58 11.52
N SER A 450 -31.97 13.79 11.57
CA SER A 450 -32.70 14.37 10.45
C SER A 450 -31.96 15.60 9.94
N VAL A 451 -31.54 15.58 8.65
CA VAL A 451 -30.83 16.70 8.01
C VAL A 451 -31.81 17.49 7.16
N ILE A 452 -31.83 18.81 7.38
CA ILE A 452 -32.60 19.77 6.61
C ILE A 452 -31.64 20.55 5.72
N ASN A 453 -31.92 20.59 4.42
CA ASN A 453 -31.08 21.33 3.48
C ASN A 453 -31.38 22.83 3.59
N ASP A 454 -30.35 23.64 3.90
CA ASP A 454 -30.44 25.09 4.09
C ASP A 454 -31.00 25.82 2.85
N ASN A 455 -30.69 25.35 1.65
CA ASN A 455 -31.13 25.96 0.40
C ASN A 455 -32.64 25.78 0.12
N ASN A 456 -33.31 24.95 0.88
CA ASN A 456 -34.72 24.59 0.65
C ASN A 456 -35.49 24.39 1.97
N THR A 457 -35.23 25.28 2.93
CA THR A 457 -35.87 25.22 4.24
C THR A 457 -37.33 25.60 4.13
N SER A 458 -38.25 24.72 4.55
CA SER A 458 -39.63 25.01 4.77
C SER A 458 -40.05 24.49 6.13
N GLU A 459 -40.93 25.23 6.82
CA GLU A 459 -41.48 24.80 8.12
C GLU A 459 -42.02 23.37 8.09
N THR A 460 -42.61 22.97 6.95
CA THR A 460 -43.15 21.64 6.73
C THR A 460 -42.07 20.57 6.79
N LYS A 461 -40.87 20.80 6.24
CA LYS A 461 -39.77 19.82 6.27
C LYS A 461 -39.18 19.69 7.68
N GLU A 462 -39.11 20.79 8.41
CA GLU A 462 -38.68 20.78 9.82
C GLU A 462 -39.65 19.97 10.68
N LEU A 463 -40.94 20.19 10.51
CA LEU A 463 -41.97 19.45 11.23
C LEU A 463 -41.92 17.95 10.93
N ILE A 464 -41.75 17.57 9.66
CA ILE A 464 -41.54 16.17 9.26
C ILE A 464 -40.32 15.58 9.87
N GLY A 465 -39.19 16.32 9.87
CA GLY A 465 -37.93 15.89 10.49
C GLY A 465 -38.09 15.63 11.98
N LYS A 466 -38.70 16.54 12.72
CA LYS A 466 -39.01 16.37 14.15
C LYS A 466 -39.89 15.16 14.43
N ARG A 467 -40.95 14.96 13.66
CA ARG A 467 -41.85 13.82 13.78
C ARG A 467 -41.18 12.48 13.50
N ASN A 468 -40.26 12.43 12.53
CA ASN A 468 -39.47 11.24 12.23
C ASN A 468 -38.52 10.88 13.40
N LEU A 469 -37.90 11.90 14.00
CA LEU A 469 -37.03 11.74 15.16
C LEU A 469 -37.80 11.24 16.40
N GLU A 470 -38.97 11.82 16.67
CA GLU A 470 -39.88 11.37 17.75
C GLU A 470 -40.32 9.91 17.54
N ARG A 471 -40.70 9.55 16.31
CA ARG A 471 -41.08 8.15 15.99
C ARG A 471 -39.89 7.21 16.21
N THR A 472 -38.67 7.61 15.81
CA THR A 472 -37.45 6.83 16.05
C THR A 472 -37.19 6.63 17.53
N ALA A 473 -37.34 7.66 18.35
CA ALA A 473 -37.18 7.60 19.77
C ALA A 473 -38.20 6.66 20.43
N MET A 474 -39.45 6.71 20.00
CA MET A 474 -40.53 5.81 20.50
C MET A 474 -40.22 4.34 20.18
N ILE A 475 -39.77 4.03 18.95
CA ILE A 475 -39.42 2.65 18.53
C ILE A 475 -38.26 2.13 19.38
N ALA A 476 -37.22 2.94 19.59
CA ALA A 476 -36.08 2.55 20.38
C ALA A 476 -36.42 2.39 21.86
N ALA A 477 -37.24 3.29 22.41
CA ALA A 477 -37.71 3.19 23.80
C ALA A 477 -38.54 1.93 24.04
N ALA A 478 -39.35 1.50 23.06
CA ALA A 478 -40.08 0.24 23.13
C ALA A 478 -39.16 -1.00 23.23
N ALA A 479 -37.90 -0.89 22.81
CA ALA A 479 -36.85 -1.91 22.91
C ALA A 479 -35.87 -1.65 24.06
N ASP A 480 -36.22 -0.87 25.07
CA ASP A 480 -35.39 -0.47 26.22
C ASP A 480 -34.02 0.12 25.77
N ALA A 481 -34.03 0.93 24.69
CA ALA A 481 -32.86 1.62 24.17
C ALA A 481 -33.07 3.13 24.18
N SER A 482 -32.05 3.86 24.61
CA SER A 482 -32.02 5.33 24.45
C SER A 482 -31.46 5.71 23.08
N VAL A 483 -32.10 6.69 22.45
CA VAL A 483 -31.64 7.28 21.18
C VAL A 483 -31.46 8.78 21.35
N LYS A 484 -30.29 9.29 21.00
CA LYS A 484 -30.06 10.72 20.92
C LYS A 484 -30.62 11.25 19.60
N THR A 485 -31.58 12.13 19.65
CA THR A 485 -32.19 12.75 18.44
C THR A 485 -31.46 14.04 18.10
N VAL A 486 -31.09 14.18 16.82
CA VAL A 486 -30.38 15.35 16.29
C VAL A 486 -31.13 15.87 15.06
N LEU A 487 -31.55 17.12 15.09
CA LEU A 487 -32.03 17.87 13.94
C LEU A 487 -30.91 18.79 13.49
N ARG A 488 -30.49 18.70 12.24
CA ARG A 488 -29.36 19.47 11.74
C ARG A 488 -29.72 20.19 10.42
N TYR A 489 -29.29 21.43 10.33
CA TYR A 489 -29.30 22.19 9.09
C TYR A 489 -27.90 22.10 8.47
N ASP A 490 -27.84 21.76 7.18
CA ASP A 490 -26.57 21.67 6.46
C ASP A 490 -26.78 21.91 4.95
N LEU A 491 -25.67 22.21 4.24
CA LEU A 491 -25.70 22.49 2.79
C LEU A 491 -26.20 21.28 1.97
N ASN A 492 -25.86 20.06 2.42
CA ASN A 492 -26.37 18.84 1.83
C ASN A 492 -26.43 17.69 2.87
N ILE A 493 -27.22 16.69 2.57
CA ILE A 493 -27.51 15.58 3.50
C ILE A 493 -26.23 14.82 3.85
N ALA A 494 -25.32 14.55 2.91
CA ALA A 494 -24.10 13.80 3.15
C ALA A 494 -23.15 14.57 4.11
N GLN A 495 -23.02 15.88 3.95
CA GLN A 495 -22.24 16.73 4.85
C GLN A 495 -22.84 16.74 6.26
N GLY A 496 -24.16 16.86 6.38
CA GLY A 496 -24.85 16.81 7.67
C GLY A 496 -24.60 15.49 8.41
N ILE A 497 -24.57 14.36 7.70
CA ILE A 497 -24.23 13.05 8.25
C ILE A 497 -22.77 13.01 8.71
N ILE A 498 -21.84 13.49 7.89
CA ILE A 498 -20.38 13.51 8.20
C ILE A 498 -20.08 14.41 9.41
N HIS A 499 -20.67 15.61 9.47
CA HIS A 499 -20.50 16.50 10.60
C HIS A 499 -21.05 15.89 11.91
N THR A 500 -22.23 15.27 11.84
CA THR A 500 -22.82 14.58 13.00
C THR A 500 -21.99 13.38 13.42
N GLN A 501 -21.44 12.61 12.44
CA GLN A 501 -20.56 11.49 12.73
C GLN A 501 -19.33 11.91 13.52
N LYS A 502 -18.70 13.05 13.15
CA LYS A 502 -17.55 13.60 13.87
C LYS A 502 -17.93 14.14 15.25
N GLU A 503 -19.00 14.91 15.35
CA GLU A 503 -19.46 15.56 16.59
C GLU A 503 -19.83 14.55 17.68
N TYR A 504 -20.47 13.45 17.30
CA TYR A 504 -20.92 12.41 18.26
C TYR A 504 -19.99 11.21 18.33
N ALA A 505 -18.80 11.25 17.70
CA ALA A 505 -17.86 10.14 17.62
C ALA A 505 -18.55 8.82 17.18
N VAL A 506 -19.35 8.90 16.11
CA VAL A 506 -20.09 7.76 15.57
C VAL A 506 -19.13 6.78 14.89
N THR A 507 -19.32 5.50 15.14
CA THR A 507 -18.50 4.42 14.60
C THR A 507 -19.14 3.74 13.40
N ASP A 508 -20.48 3.78 13.29
CA ASP A 508 -21.26 3.07 12.27
C ASP A 508 -22.40 3.94 11.76
N ILE A 509 -22.63 3.91 10.45
CA ILE A 509 -23.72 4.65 9.82
C ILE A 509 -24.63 3.64 9.12
N VAL A 510 -25.92 3.63 9.47
CA VAL A 510 -26.95 2.76 8.86
C VAL A 510 -27.92 3.62 8.07
N ILE A 511 -27.91 3.51 6.74
CA ILE A 511 -28.77 4.29 5.84
C ILE A 511 -29.69 3.37 5.04
N GLY A 512 -30.88 3.89 4.70
CA GLY A 512 -31.78 3.22 3.78
C GLY A 512 -31.34 3.42 2.31
N LEU A 513 -31.49 2.40 1.50
CA LEU A 513 -31.22 2.52 0.06
C LEU A 513 -32.25 3.48 -0.57
N HIS A 514 -31.74 4.49 -1.27
CA HIS A 514 -32.57 5.49 -1.91
C HIS A 514 -33.40 4.89 -3.07
N ARG A 515 -34.71 5.20 -3.14
CA ARG A 515 -35.52 4.83 -4.31
C ARG A 515 -35.14 5.76 -5.47
N LYS A 516 -34.85 5.20 -6.64
CA LYS A 516 -34.58 5.97 -7.86
C LYS A 516 -35.75 6.86 -8.20
N THR A 517 -35.49 8.16 -8.28
CA THR A 517 -36.46 9.14 -8.79
C THR A 517 -36.30 9.41 -10.29
N ASN A 518 -35.10 9.19 -10.85
CA ASN A 518 -34.75 9.42 -12.25
C ASN A 518 -33.95 8.26 -12.84
N LEU A 519 -34.13 8.00 -14.14
CA LEU A 519 -33.41 6.97 -14.91
C LEU A 519 -31.88 7.22 -15.00
N MET A 520 -31.41 8.44 -14.72
CA MET A 520 -30.01 8.84 -14.76
C MET A 520 -29.29 8.75 -13.40
N ASP A 521 -29.99 8.52 -12.29
CA ASP A 521 -29.37 8.42 -10.98
C ASP A 521 -28.55 7.12 -10.85
N SER A 522 -27.36 7.24 -10.25
CA SER A 522 -26.58 6.06 -9.86
C SER A 522 -27.40 5.19 -8.92
N PHE A 523 -27.16 3.88 -8.91
CA PHE A 523 -27.90 2.93 -8.06
C PHE A 523 -27.90 3.34 -6.57
N PHE A 524 -26.77 3.87 -6.10
CA PHE A 524 -26.63 4.34 -4.72
C PHE A 524 -27.11 5.77 -4.49
N GLY A 525 -27.24 6.57 -5.55
CA GLY A 525 -27.52 8.01 -5.49
C GLY A 525 -26.31 8.85 -5.07
N THR A 526 -26.31 10.11 -5.50
CA THR A 526 -25.22 11.06 -5.26
C THR A 526 -24.92 11.28 -3.77
N MET A 527 -25.91 11.19 -2.90
CA MET A 527 -25.77 11.31 -1.45
C MET A 527 -24.90 10.20 -0.89
N THR A 528 -25.16 8.95 -1.24
CA THR A 528 -24.37 7.79 -0.75
C THR A 528 -22.96 7.80 -1.30
N GLU A 529 -22.75 8.19 -2.56
CA GLU A 529 -21.43 8.33 -3.13
C GLU A 529 -20.60 9.42 -2.41
N ASN A 530 -21.21 10.57 -2.12
CA ASN A 530 -20.55 11.63 -1.38
C ASN A 530 -20.24 11.22 0.08
N LEU A 531 -21.14 10.43 0.68
CA LEU A 531 -20.92 9.89 2.02
C LEU A 531 -19.74 8.88 2.03
N LEU A 532 -19.67 7.97 1.05
CA LEU A 532 -18.57 7.01 0.92
C LEU A 532 -17.21 7.69 0.71
N LYS A 533 -17.20 8.84 0.03
CA LYS A 533 -15.98 9.65 -0.17
C LYS A 533 -15.61 10.51 1.04
N GLY A 534 -16.58 10.85 1.88
CA GLY A 534 -16.41 11.79 2.99
C GLY A 534 -16.10 11.17 4.36
N THR A 535 -16.21 9.85 4.52
CA THR A 535 -15.89 9.16 5.77
C THR A 535 -15.35 7.76 5.57
N ASN A 536 -14.41 7.35 6.44
CA ASN A 536 -13.84 6.00 6.50
C ASN A 536 -14.62 5.06 7.39
N ARG A 537 -15.53 5.59 8.21
CA ARG A 537 -16.31 4.78 9.14
C ARG A 537 -17.19 3.78 8.41
N GLN A 538 -17.56 2.73 9.10
CA GLN A 538 -18.41 1.69 8.55
C GLN A 538 -19.76 2.26 8.10
N ILE A 539 -20.14 1.97 6.86
CA ILE A 539 -21.44 2.35 6.28
C ILE A 539 -22.18 1.10 5.90
N MET A 540 -23.43 1.02 6.35
CA MET A 540 -24.35 -0.06 6.04
C MET A 540 -25.54 0.52 5.27
N ILE A 541 -25.76 0.04 4.04
CA ILE A 541 -26.84 0.49 3.17
C ILE A 541 -27.88 -0.63 3.13
N ALA A 542 -29.05 -0.38 3.72
CA ALA A 542 -30.07 -1.38 3.90
C ALA A 542 -31.29 -1.14 2.98
N LYS A 543 -31.79 -2.21 2.36
CA LYS A 543 -33.06 -2.31 1.69
C LYS A 543 -33.83 -3.47 2.32
N LEU A 544 -34.80 -3.16 3.13
CA LEU A 544 -35.62 -4.17 3.82
C LEU A 544 -37.00 -4.22 3.17
N LEU A 545 -37.37 -5.39 2.69
CA LEU A 545 -38.67 -5.64 2.03
C LEU A 545 -39.66 -6.26 3.00
N MET A 546 -39.22 -6.72 4.15
CA MET A 546 -40.01 -7.30 5.21
C MET A 546 -39.47 -6.88 6.58
N PRO A 547 -40.21 -7.02 7.66
CA PRO A 547 -39.75 -6.79 9.02
C PRO A 547 -38.52 -7.66 9.35
N VAL A 548 -37.49 -7.06 10.00
CA VAL A 548 -36.21 -7.74 10.26
C VAL A 548 -36.39 -9.01 11.11
N ASN A 549 -37.35 -9.03 12.02
CA ASN A 549 -37.68 -10.17 12.87
C ASN A 549 -38.29 -11.37 12.13
N THR A 550 -38.66 -11.24 10.86
CA THR A 550 -39.19 -12.32 10.02
C THR A 550 -38.13 -12.99 9.15
N LEU A 551 -36.91 -12.51 9.19
CA LEU A 551 -35.80 -13.07 8.44
C LEU A 551 -35.37 -14.43 9.00
N ARG A 552 -35.19 -15.42 8.12
CA ARG A 552 -34.82 -16.81 8.50
C ARG A 552 -33.36 -17.16 8.32
N ARG A 553 -32.66 -16.43 7.48
CA ARG A 553 -31.25 -16.66 7.18
C ARG A 553 -30.57 -15.37 6.76
N ILE A 554 -29.30 -15.23 7.14
CA ILE A 554 -28.40 -14.17 6.67
C ILE A 554 -27.39 -14.82 5.75
N VAL A 555 -27.37 -14.43 4.47
CA VAL A 555 -26.41 -14.93 3.46
C VAL A 555 -25.41 -13.83 3.18
N VAL A 556 -24.13 -14.08 3.47
CA VAL A 556 -23.06 -13.06 3.45
C VAL A 556 -22.05 -13.40 2.36
N ALA A 557 -21.93 -12.56 1.34
CA ALA A 557 -20.87 -12.63 0.35
C ALA A 557 -19.70 -11.74 0.80
N VAL A 558 -18.52 -12.34 0.94
CA VAL A 558 -17.31 -11.69 1.45
C VAL A 558 -16.23 -11.69 0.36
N PRO A 559 -15.65 -10.55 0.00
CA PRO A 559 -14.61 -10.49 -1.02
C PRO A 559 -13.30 -11.11 -0.54
N ASP A 560 -12.45 -11.48 -1.49
CA ASP A 560 -11.07 -11.89 -1.21
C ASP A 560 -10.29 -10.79 -0.48
N LYS A 561 -9.44 -11.18 0.45
CA LYS A 561 -8.61 -10.27 1.28
C LYS A 561 -9.38 -9.36 2.24
N ALA A 562 -10.68 -9.60 2.46
CA ALA A 562 -11.45 -8.84 3.43
C ALA A 562 -10.91 -8.98 4.87
N GLU A 563 -10.25 -10.09 5.19
CA GLU A 563 -9.61 -10.37 6.48
C GLU A 563 -8.48 -9.39 6.83
N TYR A 564 -7.95 -8.69 5.86
CA TYR A 564 -6.91 -7.67 6.05
C TYR A 564 -7.45 -6.25 6.21
N GLU A 565 -8.77 -6.07 6.13
CA GLU A 565 -9.41 -4.79 6.39
C GLU A 565 -9.59 -4.55 7.90
N LYS A 566 -9.35 -3.32 8.36
CA LYS A 566 -9.46 -2.93 9.76
C LYS A 566 -10.85 -3.24 10.34
N GLY A 567 -11.91 -2.99 9.58
CA GLY A 567 -13.29 -3.22 9.98
C GLY A 567 -13.77 -4.68 9.92
N PHE A 568 -12.92 -5.65 9.53
CA PHE A 568 -13.31 -7.04 9.31
C PHE A 568 -13.99 -7.68 10.54
N LEU A 569 -13.34 -7.60 11.67
CA LEU A 569 -13.86 -8.15 12.92
C LEU A 569 -15.18 -7.49 13.33
N LYS A 570 -15.31 -6.19 13.12
CA LYS A 570 -16.44 -5.38 13.56
C LYS A 570 -17.74 -5.78 12.86
N TRP A 571 -17.77 -5.70 11.51
CA TRP A 571 -18.98 -6.07 10.77
C TRP A 571 -19.34 -7.55 10.95
N MET A 572 -18.35 -8.44 11.02
CA MET A 572 -18.57 -9.86 11.25
C MET A 572 -19.24 -10.09 12.62
N THR A 573 -18.73 -9.45 13.69
CA THR A 573 -19.31 -9.54 15.03
C THR A 573 -20.75 -8.99 15.06
N GLN A 574 -21.02 -7.88 14.36
CA GLN A 574 -22.36 -7.29 14.30
C GLN A 574 -23.36 -8.19 13.57
N LEU A 575 -22.96 -8.83 12.45
CA LEU A 575 -23.81 -9.79 11.75
C LEU A 575 -24.06 -11.06 12.57
N CYS A 576 -23.04 -11.56 13.27
CA CYS A 576 -23.22 -12.69 14.19
C CYS A 576 -24.16 -12.35 15.36
N ARG A 577 -24.07 -11.13 15.94
CA ARG A 577 -25.02 -10.66 16.97
C ARG A 577 -26.45 -10.63 16.44
N MET A 578 -26.62 -10.08 15.23
CA MET A 578 -27.92 -10.03 14.58
C MET A 578 -28.49 -11.43 14.33
N GLY A 579 -27.67 -12.37 13.81
CA GLY A 579 -28.06 -13.77 13.61
C GLY A 579 -28.47 -14.45 14.93
N LYS A 580 -27.71 -14.22 16.01
CA LYS A 580 -28.03 -14.74 17.34
C LYS A 580 -29.35 -14.19 17.88
N GLN A 581 -29.61 -12.90 17.74
CA GLN A 581 -30.86 -12.28 18.22
C GLN A 581 -32.08 -12.72 17.41
N LEU A 582 -31.92 -12.91 16.09
CA LEU A 582 -32.98 -13.42 15.22
C LEU A 582 -33.19 -14.94 15.32
N GLY A 583 -32.27 -15.66 15.99
CA GLY A 583 -32.29 -17.13 16.03
C GLY A 583 -32.07 -17.76 14.65
N CYS A 584 -31.44 -17.07 13.72
CA CYS A 584 -31.22 -17.51 12.36
C CYS A 584 -29.75 -17.84 12.07
N ARG A 585 -29.52 -18.63 11.01
CA ARG A 585 -28.18 -18.99 10.59
C ARG A 585 -27.55 -17.89 9.75
N VAL A 586 -26.24 -17.68 9.97
CA VAL A 586 -25.41 -16.78 9.17
C VAL A 586 -24.51 -17.63 8.27
N HIS A 587 -24.70 -17.53 6.96
CA HIS A 587 -23.97 -18.31 5.99
C HIS A 587 -22.98 -17.43 5.23
N PHE A 588 -21.67 -17.66 5.44
CA PHE A 588 -20.60 -16.91 4.81
C PHE A 588 -20.11 -17.61 3.54
N PHE A 589 -20.02 -16.84 2.47
CA PHE A 589 -19.47 -17.23 1.17
C PHE A 589 -18.20 -16.42 0.92
N ALA A 590 -17.04 -17.06 0.83
CA ALA A 590 -15.76 -16.41 0.61
C ALA A 590 -14.73 -17.36 0.01
N THR A 591 -13.55 -16.84 -0.34
CA THR A 591 -12.39 -17.67 -0.73
C THR A 591 -11.88 -18.49 0.45
N GLU A 592 -11.18 -19.60 0.18
CA GLU A 592 -10.72 -20.53 1.23
C GLU A 592 -9.86 -19.84 2.31
N ASP A 593 -9.01 -18.88 1.91
CA ASP A 593 -8.15 -18.16 2.85
C ASP A 593 -8.96 -17.24 3.77
N THR A 594 -9.93 -16.50 3.24
CA THR A 594 -10.86 -15.68 4.03
C THR A 594 -11.74 -16.54 4.93
N LEU A 595 -12.20 -17.72 4.46
CA LEU A 595 -12.99 -18.66 5.26
C LEU A 595 -12.23 -19.19 6.48
N LYS A 596 -10.93 -19.46 6.36
CA LYS A 596 -10.09 -19.87 7.50
C LYS A 596 -10.09 -18.83 8.61
N HIS A 597 -9.99 -17.54 8.23
CA HIS A 597 -10.03 -16.44 9.19
C HIS A 597 -11.43 -16.27 9.81
N LEU A 598 -12.49 -16.37 9.01
CA LEU A 598 -13.86 -16.31 9.50
C LEU A 598 -14.16 -17.43 10.51
N ARG A 599 -13.76 -18.70 10.19
CA ARG A 599 -13.93 -19.83 11.13
C ARG A 599 -13.19 -19.60 12.44
N ALA A 600 -11.93 -19.20 12.40
CA ALA A 600 -11.13 -18.92 13.60
C ALA A 600 -11.75 -17.81 14.49
N LEU A 601 -12.35 -16.79 13.89
CA LEU A 601 -13.00 -15.70 14.62
C LEU A 601 -14.35 -16.11 15.18
N THR A 602 -15.16 -16.88 14.44
CA THR A 602 -16.46 -17.36 14.95
C THR A 602 -16.29 -18.38 16.07
N GLU A 603 -15.25 -19.22 16.02
CA GLU A 603 -14.86 -20.08 17.14
C GLU A 603 -14.54 -19.29 18.41
N LYS A 604 -13.73 -18.24 18.27
CA LYS A 604 -13.37 -17.38 19.40
C LYS A 604 -14.58 -16.64 20.01
N GLN A 605 -15.61 -16.38 19.21
CA GLN A 605 -16.84 -15.69 19.67
C GLN A 605 -17.98 -16.64 20.06
N GLU A 606 -17.74 -17.94 20.14
CA GLU A 606 -18.75 -18.96 20.41
C GLU A 606 -19.96 -18.91 19.45
N ALA A 607 -19.71 -18.49 18.20
CA ALA A 607 -20.73 -18.32 17.18
C ALA A 607 -20.88 -19.53 16.25
N ASN A 608 -20.09 -20.59 16.45
CA ASN A 608 -20.03 -21.76 15.56
C ASN A 608 -21.35 -22.52 15.42
N THR A 609 -22.21 -22.44 16.42
CA THR A 609 -23.48 -23.20 16.44
C THR A 609 -24.49 -22.74 15.40
N PHE A 610 -24.38 -21.50 14.91
CA PHE A 610 -25.31 -20.91 13.95
C PHE A 610 -24.63 -20.31 12.71
N THR A 611 -23.33 -20.54 12.52
CA THR A 611 -22.59 -20.09 11.33
C THR A 611 -22.33 -21.24 10.38
N GLU A 612 -22.49 -20.99 9.08
CA GLU A 612 -22.21 -21.90 7.97
C GLU A 612 -21.20 -21.26 7.03
N PHE A 613 -20.41 -22.07 6.32
CA PHE A 613 -19.34 -21.59 5.45
C PHE A 613 -19.35 -22.36 4.14
N SER A 614 -19.32 -21.62 3.02
CA SER A 614 -19.22 -22.17 1.67
C SER A 614 -18.20 -21.43 0.84
N LEU A 615 -17.58 -22.12 -0.08
CA LEU A 615 -16.55 -21.58 -0.96
C LEU A 615 -17.20 -20.70 -2.03
N LEU A 616 -16.61 -19.52 -2.26
CA LEU A 616 -16.86 -18.63 -3.38
C LEU A 616 -15.49 -18.35 -4.00
N GLU A 617 -15.16 -19.04 -5.09
CA GLU A 617 -13.80 -18.96 -5.67
C GLU A 617 -13.54 -17.60 -6.34
N GLU A 618 -14.47 -17.13 -7.13
CA GLU A 618 -14.37 -15.83 -7.81
C GLU A 618 -15.56 -14.93 -7.44
N TRP A 619 -15.33 -13.63 -7.39
CA TRP A 619 -16.40 -12.67 -7.09
C TRP A 619 -17.47 -12.62 -8.21
N ASP A 620 -17.10 -12.93 -9.44
CA ASP A 620 -18.04 -13.01 -10.56
C ASP A 620 -19.05 -14.15 -10.38
N ASP A 621 -18.78 -15.13 -9.53
CA ASP A 621 -19.69 -16.21 -9.12
C ASP A 621 -20.78 -15.76 -8.12
N LEU A 622 -20.75 -14.48 -7.70
CA LEU A 622 -21.81 -13.89 -6.85
C LEU A 622 -23.22 -14.16 -7.38
N LEU A 623 -23.37 -14.24 -8.69
CA LEU A 623 -24.66 -14.52 -9.34
C LEU A 623 -25.17 -15.94 -9.07
N LEU A 624 -24.32 -16.90 -8.73
CA LEU A 624 -24.72 -18.25 -8.35
C LEU A 624 -25.48 -18.26 -7.03
N LEU A 625 -25.28 -17.25 -6.20
CA LEU A 625 -26.01 -17.09 -4.95
C LEU A 625 -27.49 -16.75 -5.13
N THR A 626 -27.92 -16.36 -6.34
CA THR A 626 -29.35 -16.11 -6.62
C THR A 626 -30.21 -17.34 -6.36
N GLY A 627 -29.69 -18.54 -6.56
CA GLY A 627 -30.34 -19.81 -6.24
C GLY A 627 -30.38 -20.17 -4.75
N GLN A 628 -29.59 -19.46 -3.91
CA GLN A 628 -29.50 -19.72 -2.47
C GLN A 628 -30.16 -18.64 -1.60
N VAL A 629 -30.43 -17.46 -2.19
CA VAL A 629 -31.07 -16.33 -1.49
C VAL A 629 -32.57 -16.35 -1.77
N ASN A 630 -33.36 -16.80 -0.79
CA ASN A 630 -34.80 -16.78 -0.87
C ASN A 630 -35.36 -15.40 -0.46
N TYR A 631 -36.67 -15.17 -0.67
CA TYR A 631 -37.33 -13.91 -0.34
C TYR A 631 -37.31 -13.56 1.16
N ASP A 632 -37.22 -14.57 2.05
CA ASP A 632 -37.17 -14.45 3.49
C ASP A 632 -35.73 -14.44 4.04
N HIS A 633 -34.72 -14.32 3.18
CA HIS A 633 -33.31 -14.19 3.56
C HIS A 633 -32.88 -12.72 3.49
N LEU A 634 -31.94 -12.34 4.35
CA LEU A 634 -31.16 -11.12 4.21
C LEU A 634 -29.90 -11.43 3.40
N PHE A 635 -29.80 -10.84 2.22
CA PHE A 635 -28.57 -10.93 1.45
C PHE A 635 -27.61 -9.80 1.87
N VAL A 636 -26.45 -10.16 2.36
CA VAL A 636 -25.42 -9.23 2.79
C VAL A 636 -24.25 -9.29 1.82
N VAL A 637 -23.86 -8.14 1.29
CA VAL A 637 -22.71 -8.00 0.43
C VAL A 637 -21.67 -7.12 1.11
N VAL A 638 -20.54 -7.71 1.48
CA VAL A 638 -19.41 -6.93 1.97
C VAL A 638 -18.69 -6.36 0.75
N SER A 639 -18.70 -5.06 0.63
CA SER A 639 -18.04 -4.30 -0.42
C SER A 639 -16.81 -3.57 0.13
N SER A 640 -16.08 -2.88 -0.70
CA SER A 640 -14.93 -2.11 -0.26
C SER A 640 -14.79 -0.79 -1.01
N ARG A 641 -14.12 0.18 -0.40
CA ARG A 641 -13.81 1.46 -1.00
C ARG A 641 -12.66 1.33 -1.99
N LYS A 642 -12.63 2.21 -2.99
CA LYS A 642 -11.48 2.31 -3.90
C LYS A 642 -10.21 2.59 -3.09
N GLY A 643 -9.15 1.85 -3.39
CA GLY A 643 -7.86 1.96 -2.68
C GLY A 643 -7.67 1.01 -1.50
N SER A 644 -8.71 0.33 -1.02
CA SER A 644 -8.56 -0.69 0.01
C SER A 644 -8.07 -2.02 -0.55
N ILE A 645 -7.50 -2.87 0.30
CA ILE A 645 -6.85 -4.11 -0.12
C ILE A 645 -7.81 -5.15 -0.69
N SER A 646 -9.06 -5.17 -0.23
CA SER A 646 -10.11 -6.07 -0.70
C SER A 646 -10.89 -5.52 -1.91
N TYR A 647 -10.53 -4.33 -2.41
CA TYR A 647 -11.22 -3.73 -3.55
C TYR A 647 -11.00 -4.53 -4.83
N GLN A 648 -12.09 -4.80 -5.53
CA GLN A 648 -12.11 -5.45 -6.84
C GLN A 648 -12.89 -4.60 -7.83
N THR A 649 -12.44 -4.55 -9.08
CA THR A 649 -13.13 -3.77 -10.15
C THR A 649 -14.53 -4.31 -10.46
N SER A 650 -14.79 -5.58 -10.16
CA SER A 650 -16.12 -6.19 -10.23
C SER A 650 -17.17 -5.49 -9.36
N PHE A 651 -16.74 -4.76 -8.30
CA PHE A 651 -17.67 -3.96 -7.48
C PHE A 651 -18.33 -2.81 -8.23
N GLU A 652 -17.75 -2.32 -9.31
CA GLU A 652 -18.41 -1.31 -10.14
C GLU A 652 -19.65 -1.87 -10.86
N ARG A 653 -19.73 -3.20 -11.09
CA ARG A 653 -20.91 -3.88 -11.66
C ARG A 653 -21.91 -4.29 -10.59
N LEU A 654 -21.50 -4.31 -9.32
CA LEU A 654 -22.34 -4.73 -8.21
C LEU A 654 -23.70 -4.03 -8.18
N PRO A 655 -23.80 -2.70 -8.37
CA PRO A 655 -25.08 -2.01 -8.41
C PRO A 655 -26.04 -2.55 -9.49
N SER A 656 -25.53 -2.81 -10.68
CA SER A 656 -26.33 -3.34 -11.79
C SER A 656 -26.73 -4.80 -11.57
N GLN A 657 -25.84 -5.61 -11.01
CA GLN A 657 -26.11 -7.00 -10.68
C GLN A 657 -27.17 -7.12 -9.59
N ILE A 658 -27.04 -6.35 -8.50
CA ILE A 658 -28.01 -6.32 -7.42
C ILE A 658 -29.38 -5.86 -7.92
N SER A 659 -29.42 -4.78 -8.70
CA SER A 659 -30.66 -4.25 -9.26
C SER A 659 -31.38 -5.26 -10.15
N LYS A 660 -30.65 -6.07 -10.89
CA LYS A 660 -31.22 -7.02 -11.86
C LYS A 660 -31.62 -8.36 -11.22
N TYR A 661 -30.79 -8.89 -10.34
CA TYR A 661 -30.94 -10.28 -9.89
C TYR A 661 -31.44 -10.39 -8.43
N PHE A 662 -31.27 -9.36 -7.60
CA PHE A 662 -31.68 -9.35 -6.19
C PHE A 662 -32.71 -8.24 -5.89
N ALA A 663 -33.44 -7.82 -6.91
CA ALA A 663 -34.45 -6.75 -6.78
C ALA A 663 -35.50 -7.06 -5.71
N ASN A 664 -35.90 -8.32 -5.58
CA ASN A 664 -36.95 -8.80 -4.69
C ASN A 664 -36.45 -9.39 -3.37
N ASN A 665 -35.19 -9.16 -3.01
CA ASN A 665 -34.64 -9.62 -1.79
C ASN A 665 -34.35 -8.46 -0.82
N SER A 666 -34.43 -8.73 0.49
CA SER A 666 -33.87 -7.83 1.50
C SER A 666 -32.35 -7.82 1.40
N LEU A 667 -31.77 -6.64 1.37
CA LEU A 667 -30.33 -6.43 1.06
C LEU A 667 -29.67 -5.57 2.11
N LEU A 668 -28.44 -5.91 2.47
CA LEU A 668 -27.53 -5.09 3.25
C LEU A 668 -26.17 -5.01 2.56
N ILE A 669 -25.72 -3.83 2.18
CA ILE A 669 -24.38 -3.62 1.64
C ILE A 669 -23.54 -3.01 2.74
N VAL A 670 -22.43 -3.67 3.07
CA VAL A 670 -21.52 -3.26 4.14
C VAL A 670 -20.24 -2.72 3.50
N TYR A 671 -19.94 -1.46 3.74
CA TYR A 671 -18.63 -0.87 3.50
C TYR A 671 -17.91 -0.82 4.86
N PRO A 672 -16.92 -1.68 5.09
CA PRO A 672 -16.22 -1.77 6.37
C PRO A 672 -15.53 -0.46 6.77
N ASP A 673 -15.11 -0.36 8.01
CA ASP A 673 -14.15 0.64 8.47
C ASP A 673 -12.81 0.33 7.80
N GLN A 674 -12.33 1.21 6.95
CA GLN A 674 -11.17 1.02 6.08
C GLN A 674 -10.26 2.23 6.19
N LEU A 675 -8.97 2.05 5.96
CA LEU A 675 -7.97 3.11 5.83
C LEU A 675 -7.70 3.95 7.11
N GLY A 676 -8.06 3.47 8.31
CA GLY A 676 -7.74 4.13 9.59
C GLY A 676 -8.74 5.20 10.07
N ASP A 677 -8.42 5.86 11.19
CA ASP A 677 -9.35 6.78 11.88
C ASP A 677 -9.44 8.18 11.24
N ASP A 678 -8.51 8.54 10.37
CA ASP A 678 -8.54 9.84 9.67
C ASP A 678 -9.31 9.72 8.36
N PRO A 679 -10.45 10.42 8.21
CA PRO A 679 -11.18 10.46 6.94
C PRO A 679 -10.32 10.95 5.78
N GLN A 680 -9.23 11.57 6.11
CA GLN A 680 -8.24 12.11 5.17
C GLN A 680 -7.28 11.03 4.64
N GLU A 681 -7.21 9.83 5.21
CA GLU A 681 -6.46 8.68 4.67
C GLU A 681 -7.16 7.96 3.51
N ILE A 682 -8.40 8.32 3.17
CA ILE A 682 -9.21 7.65 2.12
C ILE A 682 -8.58 7.72 0.74
N VAL A 683 -7.66 8.64 0.51
CA VAL A 683 -7.19 8.98 -0.82
C VAL A 683 -5.73 8.60 -1.05
N SER A 684 -5.14 7.78 -0.19
CA SER A 684 -3.90 7.11 -0.52
C SER A 684 -4.18 6.08 -1.61
N PHE A 685 -4.08 6.50 -2.85
CA PHE A 685 -4.02 5.61 -4.00
C PHE A 685 -2.70 4.86 -3.94
N SER A 686 -2.60 3.92 -3.03
CA SER A 686 -1.39 3.14 -2.80
C SER A 686 -0.95 2.33 -4.03
N ASP A 687 -1.79 2.10 -5.01
CA ASP A 687 -1.44 1.62 -6.34
C ASP A 687 -2.63 1.79 -7.30
N PRO A 688 -2.54 2.71 -8.29
CA PRO A 688 -3.57 2.82 -9.33
C PRO A 688 -3.76 1.50 -10.08
N ARG A 689 -2.79 0.60 -10.05
CA ARG A 689 -2.80 -0.69 -10.71
C ARG A 689 -3.51 -1.77 -9.90
N GLY A 690 -3.49 -1.70 -8.57
CA GLY A 690 -4.30 -2.57 -7.71
C GLY A 690 -5.81 -2.36 -7.90
N GLN A 691 -6.20 -1.22 -8.48
CA GLN A 691 -7.60 -0.90 -8.79
C GLN A 691 -8.05 -1.32 -10.19
N SER A 692 -7.11 -1.46 -11.14
CA SER A 692 -7.40 -1.78 -12.55
C SER A 692 -7.14 -3.24 -12.92
N GLU A 693 -6.45 -4.00 -12.05
CA GLU A 693 -5.88 -5.30 -12.42
C GLU A 693 -6.91 -6.37 -12.81
N THR A 694 -8.15 -6.25 -12.37
CA THR A 694 -9.09 -7.36 -12.62
C THR A 694 -9.93 -7.23 -13.88
N ARG A 695 -10.19 -6.03 -14.41
CA ARG A 695 -11.14 -5.89 -15.54
C ARG A 695 -10.53 -5.82 -16.92
N VAL A 696 -9.55 -4.97 -17.09
CA VAL A 696 -8.89 -4.85 -18.41
C VAL A 696 -8.08 -6.12 -18.64
N TYR A 697 -7.46 -6.63 -17.60
CA TYR A 697 -6.59 -7.78 -17.64
C TYR A 697 -7.33 -9.11 -17.79
N ASP A 698 -8.46 -9.30 -17.10
CA ASP A 698 -9.30 -10.52 -17.28
C ASP A 698 -9.96 -10.56 -18.66
N ASN A 699 -10.37 -9.43 -19.19
CA ASN A 699 -10.95 -9.40 -20.53
C ASN A 699 -9.91 -9.62 -21.62
N VAL A 700 -8.72 -9.02 -21.50
CA VAL A 700 -7.62 -9.21 -22.45
C VAL A 700 -7.04 -10.61 -22.31
N GLY A 701 -6.87 -11.14 -21.11
CA GLY A 701 -6.44 -12.51 -20.89
C GLY A 701 -7.44 -13.57 -21.41
N LYS A 702 -8.74 -13.36 -21.20
CA LYS A 702 -9.81 -14.21 -21.78
C LYS A 702 -9.90 -14.08 -23.30
N TRP A 703 -9.60 -12.90 -23.85
CA TRP A 703 -9.53 -12.68 -25.29
C TRP A 703 -8.33 -13.44 -25.91
N PHE A 704 -7.11 -13.32 -25.34
CA PHE A 704 -5.93 -14.06 -25.76
C PHE A 704 -6.13 -15.58 -25.58
N TYR A 705 -6.68 -16.04 -24.49
CA TYR A 705 -6.98 -17.46 -24.28
C TYR A 705 -7.98 -18.01 -25.29
N LYS A 706 -9.04 -17.27 -25.63
CA LYS A 706 -9.97 -17.62 -26.70
C LYS A 706 -9.32 -17.61 -28.09
N TRP A 707 -8.35 -16.74 -28.30
CA TRP A 707 -7.64 -16.64 -29.60
C TRP A 707 -6.70 -17.83 -29.78
N PHE A 708 -5.93 -18.20 -28.75
CA PHE A 708 -5.08 -19.40 -28.77
C PHE A 708 -5.89 -20.71 -28.87
N LYS A 709 -7.01 -20.83 -28.16
CA LYS A 709 -7.86 -22.01 -28.21
C LYS A 709 -8.56 -22.20 -29.57
N LYS A 710 -8.82 -21.13 -30.30
CA LYS A 710 -9.35 -21.20 -31.67
C LYS A 710 -8.31 -21.62 -32.72
N GLY A 711 -7.02 -21.56 -32.37
CA GLY A 711 -5.93 -22.07 -33.23
C GLY A 711 -5.78 -23.58 -33.18
N ASP A 712 -6.09 -24.22 -32.04
CA ASP A 712 -6.01 -25.68 -31.85
C ASP A 712 -7.21 -26.49 -32.43
N GLU A 713 -8.32 -25.80 -32.68
CA GLU A 713 -9.51 -26.48 -33.31
C GLU A 713 -9.49 -26.42 -34.86
N ARG A 714 -8.38 -25.95 -35.47
CA ARG A 714 -8.22 -25.87 -36.95
C ARG A 714 -7.03 -26.64 -37.50
N ASN A 715 -6.44 -27.55 -36.71
CA ASN A 715 -5.47 -28.56 -37.24
C ASN A 715 -5.99 -29.97 -37.00
#